data_502501f417f6f387d773611c6fd69db0
#
_entry.id   502501f417f6f387d773611c6fd69db0
#
_cell.length_a   1.000
_cell.length_b   1.000
_cell.length_c   1.000
_cell.angle_alpha   90.00
_cell.angle_beta   90.00
_cell.angle_gamma   90.00
#
_symmetry.space_group_name_H-M   'P 1'
#
loop_
_entity.id
_entity.type
_entity.pdbx_description
1 polymer ?
#
loop_
_entity_poly.entity_id
_entity_poly.type
_entity_poly.pdbx_seq_one_letter_code
_entity_poly.pdbx_strand_id
1 'polypeptide(L)'
;EKDITARSDVYSIASVLYEMLAGQPPHVGGSAQQVIMKIITEAAQPVATLRKSVPAHVSAALTTALEKLPADRFESARTFADALANPAYGEAGTDSVQQRTARRGSATRAVPPIATLALAGVALIAVAGWSWSVLHPRTPPVKRTRFVVTVPDSVRPRPDTPGQNFVISPDGSELVYVGGVGSTQLYRRSLDALESLPIPGTVGANQTKYSPDGAWLGFIQSNQLRKVALAGGPSVVIADSAEKFTWGDGDVVVFIWRGALWRTTATGGAPQLLATPDSTAAAPVFNWPFLLPGGEAIVFDIVTAGDQADGQLAAMRLSDGKVVPLGITGRNPRYVASGHLVFAQLNGTLSAVAFDPTSLRTTGPVVNVLDNVYIKGGGAAEFGVAQDGTLFFATRNAEGQVLLVDHAGVSRVLLPERRGYSHLRFSPTGGRIVFEMTDRSSFSKTDIWLYDERTRTITRLTNDGKSHDPAWMSDGERVVWVNTDSLGRRIRRQRWDGSGPVETVFPDLRDVVEVEPSPVGTAMVVRSAGGFGDLYVADTDTSTLRPLDVSPTGLGGARISPDGRWVAYFGDHSGLREVYVMALSGDGGRPQISTDGGSEPAWGPDGKTLYYRANGVWIAASIATTRTLAVTKRTDLFPDQFRWTGSSAAYDVSRDGRAFVLVGDATEGGQRLVVVTGWLDELRARMAAGARP
;
A
#
# COMPACT_ATOMS: atom_id res chain seq x y z
N GLU A 1 -17.06 -2.27 25.38
CA GLU A 1 -17.09 -1.32 26.51
C GLU A 1 -17.74 -2.02 27.68
N LYS A 2 -16.95 -2.47 28.67
CA LYS A 2 -17.47 -2.79 29.98
C LYS A 2 -17.76 -1.46 30.64
N ASP A 3 -18.95 -1.35 31.23
CA ASP A 3 -19.53 -0.16 31.80
C ASP A 3 -18.55 0.60 32.69
N ILE A 4 -18.13 1.77 32.27
CA ILE A 4 -17.48 2.76 33.12
C ILE A 4 -18.57 3.22 34.10
N THR A 5 -18.39 2.92 35.36
CA THR A 5 -19.38 3.23 36.40
C THR A 5 -18.83 4.31 37.33
N ALA A 6 -19.70 4.94 38.14
CA ALA A 6 -19.26 5.88 39.17
C ALA A 6 -18.13 5.35 40.09
N ARG A 7 -17.98 4.03 40.21
CA ARG A 7 -16.90 3.37 40.94
C ARG A 7 -15.54 3.48 40.27
N SER A 8 -15.50 3.70 38.93
CA SER A 8 -14.28 3.98 38.20
C SER A 8 -13.79 5.41 38.47
N ASP A 9 -14.73 6.36 38.58
CA ASP A 9 -14.44 7.74 38.95
C ASP A 9 -13.91 7.83 40.38
N VAL A 10 -14.50 7.05 41.32
CA VAL A 10 -14.01 6.96 42.70
C VAL A 10 -12.52 6.51 42.74
N TYR A 11 -12.16 5.51 41.97
CA TYR A 11 -10.77 5.05 41.91
C TYR A 11 -9.83 6.14 41.36
N SER A 12 -10.25 6.84 40.31
CA SER A 12 -9.46 7.92 39.70
C SER A 12 -9.24 9.08 40.66
N ILE A 13 -10.31 9.53 41.34
CA ILE A 13 -10.25 10.60 42.35
C ILE A 13 -9.36 10.16 43.53
N ALA A 14 -9.50 8.92 43.98
CA ALA A 14 -8.69 8.38 45.07
C ALA A 14 -7.22 8.28 44.70
N SER A 15 -6.90 7.95 43.46
CA SER A 15 -5.49 7.92 42.96
C SER A 15 -4.84 9.29 42.99
N VAL A 16 -5.58 10.34 42.55
CA VAL A 16 -5.10 11.73 42.60
C VAL A 16 -4.93 12.19 44.06
N LEU A 17 -5.90 11.91 44.95
CA LEU A 17 -5.78 12.28 46.36
C LEU A 17 -4.63 11.53 47.04
N TYR A 18 -4.41 10.26 46.71
CA TYR A 18 -3.28 9.47 47.21
C TYR A 18 -1.95 10.14 46.83
N GLU A 19 -1.78 10.52 45.58
CA GLU A 19 -0.56 11.19 45.09
C GLU A 19 -0.35 12.56 45.75
N MET A 20 -1.40 13.34 45.94
CA MET A 20 -1.32 14.61 46.67
C MET A 20 -0.87 14.44 48.12
N LEU A 21 -1.21 13.35 48.78
CA LEU A 21 -0.86 13.06 50.18
C LEU A 21 0.49 12.38 50.31
N ALA A 22 0.81 11.42 49.41
CA ALA A 22 2.01 10.60 49.46
C ALA A 22 3.18 11.17 48.67
N GLY A 23 2.95 12.11 47.74
CA GLY A 23 3.96 12.67 46.85
C GLY A 23 4.32 11.73 45.67
N GLN A 24 3.65 10.60 45.56
CA GLN A 24 3.81 9.63 44.45
C GLN A 24 2.49 8.88 44.22
N PRO A 25 2.20 8.41 43.01
CA PRO A 25 0.98 7.67 42.71
C PRO A 25 0.93 6.32 43.45
N PRO A 26 -0.29 5.70 43.59
CA PRO A 26 -0.46 4.42 44.30
C PRO A 26 0.38 3.27 43.75
N HIS A 27 0.70 3.31 42.46
CA HIS A 27 1.54 2.34 41.77
C HIS A 27 2.59 3.04 40.90
N VAL A 28 3.87 2.72 41.12
CA VAL A 28 5.01 3.26 40.40
C VAL A 28 5.72 2.16 39.62
N GLY A 29 6.10 2.42 38.36
CA GLY A 29 6.83 1.47 37.52
C GLY A 29 7.71 2.19 36.51
N GLY A 30 8.74 1.50 36.00
CA GLY A 30 9.66 2.02 34.99
C GLY A 30 9.05 2.14 33.57
N SER A 31 7.84 1.57 33.36
CA SER A 31 7.09 1.70 32.11
C SER A 31 5.58 1.69 32.37
N ALA A 32 4.79 2.24 31.44
CA ALA A 32 3.33 2.24 31.52
C ALA A 32 2.75 0.82 31.69
N GLN A 33 3.35 -0.19 31.05
CA GLN A 33 2.95 -1.59 31.16
C GLN A 33 3.17 -2.14 32.56
N GLN A 34 4.30 -1.81 33.22
CA GLN A 34 4.56 -2.20 34.61
C GLN A 34 3.57 -1.54 35.57
N VAL A 35 3.22 -0.28 35.36
CA VAL A 35 2.23 0.42 36.18
C VAL A 35 0.86 -0.26 36.04
N ILE A 36 0.42 -0.57 34.82
CA ILE A 36 -0.85 -1.28 34.58
C ILE A 36 -0.85 -2.66 35.24
N MET A 37 0.24 -3.42 35.12
CA MET A 37 0.37 -4.72 35.79
C MET A 37 0.24 -4.58 37.31
N LYS A 38 0.89 -3.61 37.92
CA LYS A 38 0.78 -3.34 39.37
C LYS A 38 -0.61 -2.91 39.78
N ILE A 39 -1.29 -2.09 38.99
CA ILE A 39 -2.69 -1.73 39.22
C ILE A 39 -3.59 -2.97 39.29
N ILE A 40 -3.30 -3.99 38.48
CA ILE A 40 -4.09 -5.23 38.42
C ILE A 40 -3.72 -6.22 39.52
N THR A 41 -2.41 -6.36 39.84
CA THR A 41 -1.89 -7.45 40.67
C THR A 41 -1.54 -7.04 42.09
N GLU A 42 -1.13 -5.80 42.34
CA GLU A 42 -0.64 -5.34 43.64
C GLU A 42 -1.64 -4.40 44.33
N ALA A 43 -1.91 -4.59 45.61
CA ALA A 43 -2.67 -3.63 46.38
C ALA A 43 -1.87 -2.33 46.57
N ALA A 44 -2.55 -1.18 46.56
CA ALA A 44 -1.90 0.08 46.85
C ALA A 44 -1.39 0.09 48.29
N GLN A 45 -0.17 0.60 48.50
CA GLN A 45 0.39 0.72 49.84
C GLN A 45 -0.44 1.74 50.66
N PRO A 46 -0.80 1.45 51.93
CA PRO A 46 -1.55 2.41 52.73
C PRO A 46 -0.79 3.76 52.84
N VAL A 47 -1.50 4.85 52.55
CA VAL A 47 -0.85 6.19 52.48
C VAL A 47 -0.19 6.61 53.82
N ALA A 48 -0.74 6.12 54.95
CA ALA A 48 -0.17 6.38 56.28
C ALA A 48 1.21 5.78 56.49
N THR A 49 1.64 4.77 55.69
CA THR A 49 2.99 4.21 55.72
C THR A 49 4.01 5.14 55.09
N LEU A 50 3.61 5.94 54.10
CA LEU A 50 4.45 6.90 53.41
C LEU A 50 4.42 8.25 54.11
N ARG A 51 3.28 8.65 54.68
CA ARG A 51 3.11 9.93 55.38
C ARG A 51 2.33 9.74 56.69
N LYS A 52 3.08 9.61 57.78
CA LYS A 52 2.52 9.36 59.14
C LYS A 52 1.52 10.42 59.65
N SER A 53 1.52 11.63 59.09
CA SER A 53 0.61 12.70 59.46
C SER A 53 -0.80 12.56 58.85
N VAL A 54 -1.02 11.57 57.96
CA VAL A 54 -2.34 11.32 57.40
C VAL A 54 -3.21 10.61 58.45
N PRO A 55 -4.43 11.09 58.76
CA PRO A 55 -5.34 10.46 59.71
C PRO A 55 -5.69 9.04 59.31
N ALA A 56 -5.86 8.17 60.30
CA ALA A 56 -6.14 6.74 60.07
C ALA A 56 -7.42 6.51 59.22
N HIS A 57 -8.47 7.26 59.44
CA HIS A 57 -9.72 7.18 58.67
C HIS A 57 -9.54 7.58 57.21
N VAL A 58 -8.69 8.58 56.90
CA VAL A 58 -8.37 8.97 55.54
C VAL A 58 -7.58 7.87 54.83
N SER A 59 -6.62 7.26 55.52
CA SER A 59 -5.85 6.13 54.97
C SER A 59 -6.76 4.92 54.69
N ALA A 60 -7.70 4.62 55.61
CA ALA A 60 -8.68 3.53 55.44
C ALA A 60 -9.65 3.79 54.27
N ALA A 61 -10.13 5.02 54.14
CA ALA A 61 -11.03 5.40 53.02
C ALA A 61 -10.32 5.32 51.68
N LEU A 62 -9.04 5.75 51.58
CA LEU A 62 -8.23 5.61 50.37
C LEU A 62 -7.98 4.14 50.00
N THR A 63 -7.68 3.28 50.99
CA THR A 63 -7.52 1.85 50.76
C THR A 63 -8.78 1.21 50.16
N THR A 64 -9.96 1.51 50.71
CA THR A 64 -11.25 1.04 50.18
C THR A 64 -11.52 1.58 48.76
N ALA A 65 -11.25 2.86 48.51
CA ALA A 65 -11.48 3.46 47.19
C ALA A 65 -10.53 2.92 46.10
N LEU A 66 -9.35 2.44 46.49
CA LEU A 66 -8.32 1.86 45.59
C LEU A 66 -8.39 0.33 45.51
N GLU A 67 -9.48 -0.29 46.03
CA GLU A 67 -9.70 -1.73 45.91
C GLU A 67 -9.72 -2.20 44.45
N LYS A 68 -9.26 -3.45 44.22
CA LYS A 68 -9.12 -4.03 42.90
C LYS A 68 -10.47 -4.22 42.21
N LEU A 69 -11.42 -4.81 42.92
CA LEU A 69 -12.74 -5.06 42.36
C LEU A 69 -13.63 -3.81 42.52
N PRO A 70 -14.26 -3.34 41.45
CA PRO A 70 -15.17 -2.21 41.54
C PRO A 70 -16.29 -2.42 42.59
N ALA A 71 -16.68 -3.69 42.81
CA ALA A 71 -17.73 -4.03 43.81
C ALA A 71 -17.31 -3.68 45.23
N ASP A 72 -16.03 -3.70 45.56
CA ASP A 72 -15.49 -3.45 46.90
C ASP A 72 -15.17 -1.97 47.14
N ARG A 73 -15.32 -1.11 46.11
CA ARG A 73 -15.18 0.34 46.21
C ARG A 73 -16.46 1.01 46.64
N PHE A 74 -16.37 2.28 47.04
CA PHE A 74 -17.52 3.11 47.28
C PHE A 74 -18.43 3.22 46.05
N GLU A 75 -19.75 3.25 46.28
CA GLU A 75 -20.76 3.31 45.22
C GLU A 75 -20.73 4.64 44.45
N SER A 76 -20.30 5.72 45.12
CA SER A 76 -20.26 7.07 44.54
C SER A 76 -19.16 7.90 45.16
N ALA A 77 -18.76 8.99 44.47
CA ALA A 77 -17.81 9.97 44.99
C ALA A 77 -18.32 10.64 46.27
N ARG A 78 -19.64 10.73 46.47
CA ARG A 78 -20.24 11.27 47.67
C ARG A 78 -19.98 10.36 48.89
N THR A 79 -20.22 9.05 48.75
CA THR A 79 -19.97 8.09 49.84
C THR A 79 -18.47 8.02 50.19
N PHE A 80 -17.59 8.22 49.20
CA PHE A 80 -16.15 8.34 49.44
C PHE A 80 -15.82 9.64 50.21
N ALA A 81 -16.39 10.77 49.82
CA ALA A 81 -16.20 12.05 50.53
C ALA A 81 -16.71 11.99 51.98
N ASP A 82 -17.88 11.34 52.21
CA ASP A 82 -18.42 11.14 53.54
C ASP A 82 -17.50 10.27 54.41
N ALA A 83 -16.86 9.24 53.86
CA ALA A 83 -15.88 8.40 54.56
C ALA A 83 -14.60 9.18 54.89
N LEU A 84 -14.13 10.06 54.01
CA LEU A 84 -12.97 10.95 54.25
C LEU A 84 -13.24 11.97 55.38
N ALA A 85 -14.48 12.41 55.52
CA ALA A 85 -14.91 13.37 56.55
C ALA A 85 -15.23 12.73 57.89
N ASN A 86 -15.33 11.40 57.97
CA ASN A 86 -15.74 10.68 59.17
C ASN A 86 -14.55 10.14 59.97
N PRO A 87 -14.14 10.75 61.10
CA PRO A 87 -13.03 10.28 61.91
C PRO A 87 -13.13 8.85 62.46
N ALA A 88 -14.36 8.32 62.57
CA ALA A 88 -14.59 6.95 63.03
C ALA A 88 -14.57 5.89 61.90
N TYR A 89 -14.34 6.31 60.64
CA TYR A 89 -14.23 5.37 59.52
C TYR A 89 -12.96 4.50 59.65
N GLY A 90 -13.14 3.20 59.67
CA GLY A 90 -12.08 2.22 59.82
C GLY A 90 -11.86 1.70 61.26
N GLU A 91 -12.41 2.36 62.29
CA GLU A 91 -12.33 1.84 63.67
C GLU A 91 -13.33 0.71 63.95
N ALA A 92 -14.44 0.63 63.20
CA ALA A 92 -15.47 -0.38 63.34
C ALA A 92 -15.16 -1.73 62.65
N GLY A 93 -14.02 -1.86 61.96
CA GLY A 93 -13.72 -3.02 61.12
C GLY A 93 -12.88 -4.11 61.80
N THR A 94 -12.25 -3.85 62.95
CA THR A 94 -11.35 -4.80 63.61
C THR A 94 -12.07 -5.74 64.60
N ASP A 95 -13.23 -5.41 65.11
CA ASP A 95 -13.97 -6.24 66.08
C ASP A 95 -14.96 -7.23 65.45
N SER A 96 -15.38 -7.08 64.21
CA SER A 96 -16.47 -7.87 63.62
C SER A 96 -15.98 -9.18 62.95
N VAL A 97 -14.67 -9.33 62.64
CA VAL A 97 -14.16 -10.54 62.00
C VAL A 97 -13.70 -11.59 63.04
N GLN A 98 -13.29 -11.15 64.24
CA GLN A 98 -12.86 -12.11 65.30
C GLN A 98 -14.04 -12.66 66.14
N GLN A 99 -15.22 -12.06 66.16
CA GLN A 99 -16.38 -12.58 66.92
C GLN A 99 -17.29 -13.55 66.15
N ARG A 100 -17.10 -13.76 64.85
CA ARG A 100 -17.88 -14.76 64.09
C ARG A 100 -17.26 -16.15 64.04
N THR A 101 -16.06 -16.35 64.57
CA THR A 101 -15.38 -17.67 64.64
C THR A 101 -15.53 -18.37 65.99
N ALA A 102 -16.15 -17.73 67.04
CA ALA A 102 -16.16 -18.29 68.41
C ALA A 102 -17.54 -18.84 68.88
N ARG A 103 -18.55 -18.99 68.01
CA ARG A 103 -19.83 -19.63 68.38
C ARG A 103 -20.36 -20.54 67.29
N ARG A 104 -19.69 -21.66 67.06
CA ARG A 104 -20.32 -22.90 66.61
C ARG A 104 -19.65 -24.08 67.30
N GLY A 105 -20.25 -24.41 68.42
CA GLY A 105 -19.91 -25.61 69.16
C GLY A 105 -20.14 -26.87 68.35
N SER A 106 -19.27 -27.78 68.54
CA SER A 106 -19.21 -29.13 68.06
C SER A 106 -20.55 -29.83 67.92
N ALA A 107 -20.90 -30.17 66.71
CA ALA A 107 -21.74 -31.32 66.42
C ALA A 107 -21.03 -32.07 65.29
N THR A 108 -20.17 -33.00 65.64
CA THR A 108 -19.60 -34.01 64.78
C THR A 108 -20.73 -34.87 64.19
N ARG A 109 -21.24 -34.52 63.04
CA ARG A 109 -21.95 -35.46 62.17
C ARG A 109 -20.89 -36.11 61.24
N ALA A 110 -20.67 -37.39 61.45
CA ALA A 110 -19.87 -38.21 60.56
C ALA A 110 -20.44 -38.13 59.14
N VAL A 111 -19.68 -37.57 58.20
CA VAL A 111 -20.01 -37.53 56.78
C VAL A 111 -19.73 -38.96 56.23
N PRO A 112 -20.70 -39.59 55.54
CA PRO A 112 -20.51 -40.92 55.00
C PRO A 112 -19.37 -40.90 53.93
N PRO A 113 -18.56 -41.97 53.83
CA PRO A 113 -17.36 -41.99 52.97
C PRO A 113 -17.62 -41.71 51.46
N ILE A 114 -18.88 -41.87 51.02
CA ILE A 114 -19.30 -41.56 49.63
C ILE A 114 -19.30 -40.03 49.38
N ALA A 115 -19.62 -39.22 50.40
CA ALA A 115 -19.67 -37.77 50.26
C ALA A 115 -18.26 -37.15 50.20
N THR A 116 -17.29 -37.73 50.89
CA THR A 116 -15.88 -37.30 50.81
C THR A 116 -15.23 -37.65 49.50
N LEU A 117 -15.57 -38.79 48.88
CA LEU A 117 -15.11 -39.18 47.55
C LEU A 117 -15.73 -38.28 46.45
N ALA A 118 -17.01 -37.90 46.59
CA ALA A 118 -17.67 -36.98 45.70
C ALA A 118 -17.08 -35.55 45.75
N LEU A 119 -16.78 -35.04 46.95
CA LEU A 119 -16.10 -33.75 47.16
C LEU A 119 -14.66 -33.76 46.63
N ALA A 120 -13.92 -34.86 46.81
CA ALA A 120 -12.59 -35.02 46.26
C ALA A 120 -12.61 -35.08 44.70
N GLY A 121 -13.62 -35.74 44.11
CA GLY A 121 -13.84 -35.74 42.66
C GLY A 121 -14.13 -34.36 42.09
N VAL A 122 -15.04 -33.58 42.76
CA VAL A 122 -15.35 -32.21 42.36
C VAL A 122 -14.13 -31.28 42.51
N ALA A 123 -13.32 -31.46 43.59
CA ALA A 123 -12.09 -30.70 43.78
C ALA A 123 -11.03 -31.02 42.71
N LEU A 124 -10.88 -32.30 42.31
CA LEU A 124 -10.01 -32.69 41.22
C LEU A 124 -10.45 -32.13 39.84
N ILE A 125 -11.76 -32.14 39.58
CA ILE A 125 -12.30 -31.53 38.33
C ILE A 125 -12.12 -30.02 38.36
N ALA A 126 -12.30 -29.37 39.52
CA ALA A 126 -12.08 -27.92 39.64
C ALA A 126 -10.60 -27.55 39.49
N VAL A 127 -9.68 -28.36 40.07
CA VAL A 127 -8.22 -28.18 39.90
C VAL A 127 -7.80 -28.47 38.44
N ALA A 128 -8.32 -29.52 37.82
CA ALA A 128 -8.08 -29.80 36.41
C ALA A 128 -8.62 -28.70 35.49
N GLY A 129 -9.84 -28.20 35.73
CA GLY A 129 -10.44 -27.09 35.04
C GLY A 129 -9.66 -25.78 35.23
N TRP A 130 -9.21 -25.52 36.46
CA TRP A 130 -8.37 -24.37 36.76
C TRP A 130 -6.98 -24.48 36.11
N SER A 131 -6.32 -25.65 36.20
CA SER A 131 -5.04 -25.93 35.54
C SER A 131 -5.18 -25.81 34.02
N TRP A 132 -6.27 -26.32 33.45
CA TRP A 132 -6.59 -26.13 32.01
C TRP A 132 -6.76 -24.67 31.65
N SER A 133 -7.45 -23.88 32.48
CA SER A 133 -7.66 -22.44 32.27
C SER A 133 -6.37 -21.62 32.41
N VAL A 134 -5.45 -22.04 33.29
CA VAL A 134 -4.13 -21.38 33.47
C VAL A 134 -3.16 -21.76 32.37
N LEU A 135 -3.18 -23.03 31.92
CA LEU A 135 -2.32 -23.53 30.83
C LEU A 135 -2.83 -23.10 29.44
N HIS A 136 -4.11 -22.74 29.32
CA HIS A 136 -4.71 -22.22 28.08
C HIS A 136 -5.35 -20.85 28.36
N PRO A 137 -4.54 -19.81 28.61
CA PRO A 137 -5.08 -18.47 28.80
C PRO A 137 -5.86 -18.09 27.56
N ARG A 138 -7.16 -17.85 27.73
CA ARG A 138 -7.97 -17.23 26.67
C ARG A 138 -7.42 -15.84 26.48
N THR A 139 -6.64 -15.63 25.43
CA THR A 139 -6.31 -14.29 24.97
C THR A 139 -7.62 -13.53 24.81
N PRO A 140 -7.79 -12.38 25.47
CA PRO A 140 -9.01 -11.59 25.29
C PRO A 140 -9.14 -11.30 23.77
N PRO A 141 -10.33 -11.35 23.21
CA PRO A 141 -10.53 -11.06 21.80
C PRO A 141 -9.93 -9.69 21.50
N VAL A 142 -8.96 -9.64 20.59
CA VAL A 142 -8.35 -8.39 20.15
C VAL A 142 -9.49 -7.49 19.65
N LYS A 143 -9.65 -6.32 20.26
CA LYS A 143 -10.70 -5.37 19.87
C LYS A 143 -10.45 -4.99 18.42
N ARG A 144 -11.35 -5.38 17.53
CA ARG A 144 -11.28 -5.05 16.10
C ARG A 144 -11.42 -3.55 15.94
N THR A 145 -10.40 -2.92 15.42
CA THR A 145 -10.43 -1.49 15.13
C THR A 145 -10.03 -1.30 13.68
N ARG A 146 -10.80 -0.48 12.96
CA ARG A 146 -10.47 -0.08 11.59
C ARG A 146 -10.32 1.43 11.58
N PHE A 147 -9.16 1.91 11.14
CA PHE A 147 -8.87 3.34 11.07
C PHE A 147 -8.06 3.70 9.83
N VAL A 148 -8.11 4.95 9.45
CA VAL A 148 -7.37 5.50 8.32
C VAL A 148 -6.12 6.18 8.84
N VAL A 149 -4.98 5.85 8.25
CA VAL A 149 -3.71 6.54 8.48
C VAL A 149 -3.62 7.70 7.50
N THR A 150 -3.55 8.92 8.02
CA THR A 150 -3.31 10.12 7.20
C THR A 150 -1.82 10.35 7.07
N VAL A 151 -1.37 10.72 5.88
CA VAL A 151 0.02 11.04 5.58
C VAL A 151 0.09 12.48 5.06
N PRO A 152 1.03 13.31 5.52
CA PRO A 152 1.20 14.68 5.03
C PRO A 152 1.51 14.72 3.52
N ASP A 153 1.00 15.72 2.82
CA ASP A 153 1.21 15.88 1.36
C ASP A 153 2.69 16.00 0.97
N SER A 154 3.52 16.58 1.84
CA SER A 154 4.97 16.74 1.62
C SER A 154 5.73 15.42 1.53
N VAL A 155 5.17 14.34 2.08
CA VAL A 155 5.75 13.00 2.11
C VAL A 155 4.76 11.93 1.63
N ARG A 156 3.77 12.37 0.83
CA ARG A 156 2.69 11.49 0.38
C ARG A 156 3.21 10.25 -0.33
N PRO A 157 2.51 9.13 -0.18
CA PRO A 157 2.84 7.90 -0.89
C PRO A 157 2.83 8.11 -2.41
N ARG A 158 3.72 7.39 -3.09
CA ARG A 158 3.84 7.37 -4.55
C ARG A 158 3.17 6.11 -5.12
N PRO A 159 1.86 6.12 -5.37
CA PRO A 159 1.12 4.94 -5.82
C PRO A 159 1.52 4.47 -7.22
N ASP A 160 2.14 5.32 -7.97
CA ASP A 160 2.53 5.18 -9.37
C ASP A 160 3.91 4.50 -9.57
N THR A 161 4.71 4.36 -8.51
CA THR A 161 6.00 3.66 -8.62
C THR A 161 5.81 2.14 -8.79
N PRO A 162 6.70 1.47 -9.54
CA PRO A 162 6.64 0.03 -9.71
C PRO A 162 6.70 -0.73 -8.38
N GLY A 163 6.07 -1.90 -8.34
CA GLY A 163 6.14 -2.79 -7.18
C GLY A 163 5.15 -2.44 -6.07
N GLN A 164 5.27 -3.13 -4.96
CA GLN A 164 4.49 -2.90 -3.76
C GLN A 164 5.16 -1.83 -2.90
N ASN A 165 4.45 -0.74 -2.68
CA ASN A 165 5.00 0.46 -2.08
C ASN A 165 4.74 0.60 -0.58
N PHE A 166 3.96 -0.30 0.00
CA PHE A 166 3.63 -0.27 1.41
C PHE A 166 3.94 -1.61 2.06
N VAL A 167 4.48 -1.55 3.26
CA VAL A 167 4.71 -2.74 4.09
C VAL A 167 4.44 -2.39 5.55
N ILE A 168 3.85 -3.33 6.28
CA ILE A 168 3.66 -3.24 7.73
C ILE A 168 4.76 -4.04 8.42
N SER A 169 5.23 -3.55 9.57
CA SER A 169 6.20 -4.25 10.40
C SER A 169 5.66 -5.61 10.88
N PRO A 170 6.52 -6.60 11.17
CA PRO A 170 6.07 -7.91 11.64
C PRO A 170 5.18 -7.85 12.88
N ASP A 171 5.43 -6.90 13.79
CA ASP A 171 4.65 -6.68 15.02
C ASP A 171 3.40 -5.81 14.82
N GLY A 172 3.15 -5.31 13.60
CA GLY A 172 1.98 -4.50 13.27
C GLY A 172 2.02 -3.05 13.77
N SER A 173 3.15 -2.57 14.33
CA SER A 173 3.26 -1.26 14.98
C SER A 173 3.65 -0.11 14.04
N GLU A 174 4.24 -0.42 12.89
CA GLU A 174 4.83 0.56 11.99
C GLU A 174 4.52 0.25 10.51
N LEU A 175 4.28 1.31 9.72
CA LEU A 175 4.21 1.24 8.27
C LEU A 175 5.47 1.85 7.67
N VAL A 176 6.01 1.18 6.64
CA VAL A 176 6.99 1.80 5.74
C VAL A 176 6.40 1.89 4.35
N TYR A 177 6.63 3.02 3.70
CA TYR A 177 6.10 3.27 2.37
C TYR A 177 7.08 4.04 1.49
N VAL A 178 6.95 3.85 0.19
CA VAL A 178 7.62 4.64 -0.83
C VAL A 178 6.84 5.94 -1.00
N GLY A 179 7.46 7.05 -0.71
CA GLY A 179 6.83 8.37 -0.78
C GLY A 179 7.81 9.42 -1.30
N GLY A 180 7.41 10.67 -1.17
CA GLY A 180 8.22 11.83 -1.51
C GLY A 180 7.72 12.60 -2.72
N VAL A 181 8.22 13.82 -2.81
CA VAL A 181 7.94 14.76 -3.89
C VAL A 181 9.23 14.85 -4.73
N GLY A 182 9.14 14.65 -6.03
CA GLY A 182 10.30 14.55 -6.93
C GLY A 182 10.89 13.14 -6.96
N SER A 183 11.94 12.87 -6.22
CA SER A 183 12.51 11.52 -6.10
C SER A 183 11.76 10.68 -5.07
N THR A 184 11.71 9.37 -5.30
CA THR A 184 11.16 8.43 -4.31
C THR A 184 12.14 8.24 -3.16
N GLN A 185 11.60 7.97 -1.97
CA GLN A 185 12.34 7.61 -0.78
C GLN A 185 11.47 6.75 0.13
N LEU A 186 12.07 5.93 0.98
CA LEU A 186 11.32 5.22 2.01
C LEU A 186 11.05 6.13 3.21
N TYR A 187 9.81 6.10 3.68
CA TYR A 187 9.35 6.78 4.88
C TYR A 187 8.81 5.76 5.87
N ARG A 188 9.12 5.93 7.13
CA ARG A 188 8.57 5.14 8.24
C ARG A 188 7.53 5.95 9.00
N ARG A 189 6.45 5.29 9.37
CA ARG A 189 5.32 5.86 10.09
C ARG A 189 4.90 4.93 11.20
N SER A 190 5.24 5.25 12.44
CA SER A 190 4.69 4.53 13.60
C SER A 190 3.19 4.77 13.69
N LEU A 191 2.40 3.76 14.05
CA LEU A 191 0.94 3.89 14.15
C LEU A 191 0.51 4.69 15.39
N ASP A 192 1.39 4.92 16.36
CA ASP A 192 1.18 5.76 17.54
C ASP A 192 1.69 7.20 17.37
N ALA A 193 2.38 7.52 16.25
CA ALA A 193 2.88 8.86 15.93
C ALA A 193 2.07 9.53 14.82
N LEU A 194 2.16 10.85 14.65
CA LEU A 194 1.50 11.60 13.57
C LEU A 194 2.42 11.90 12.39
N GLU A 195 3.71 11.80 12.57
CA GLU A 195 4.71 12.15 11.57
C GLU A 195 5.27 10.93 10.85
N SER A 196 5.64 11.12 9.60
CA SER A 196 6.39 10.15 8.81
C SER A 196 7.82 10.62 8.67
N LEU A 197 8.78 9.76 9.01
CA LEU A 197 10.19 10.10 8.99
C LEU A 197 10.87 9.46 7.76
N PRO A 198 11.70 10.20 7.02
CA PRO A 198 12.47 9.64 5.91
C PRO A 198 13.54 8.66 6.44
N ILE A 199 13.78 7.60 5.68
CA ILE A 199 14.85 6.63 5.97
C ILE A 199 16.08 7.02 5.14
N PRO A 200 17.19 7.43 5.76
CA PRO A 200 18.40 7.82 5.05
C PRO A 200 18.95 6.71 4.15
N GLY A 201 19.57 7.08 3.03
CA GLY A 201 20.18 6.13 2.09
C GLY A 201 19.20 5.35 1.20
N THR A 202 17.92 5.78 1.13
CA THR A 202 16.87 5.12 0.36
C THR A 202 16.29 5.99 -0.77
N VAL A 203 16.96 7.08 -1.13
CA VAL A 203 16.54 7.93 -2.27
C VAL A 203 16.57 7.11 -3.56
N GLY A 204 15.50 7.17 -4.37
CA GLY A 204 15.33 6.34 -5.55
C GLY A 204 14.80 4.93 -5.26
N ALA A 205 14.49 4.61 -4.01
CA ALA A 205 13.92 3.31 -3.64
C ALA A 205 12.51 3.13 -4.21
N ASN A 206 12.24 1.92 -4.64
CA ASN A 206 10.90 1.40 -4.89
C ASN A 206 10.79 0.03 -4.26
N GLN A 207 9.58 -0.45 -4.07
CA GLN A 207 9.28 -1.76 -3.49
C GLN A 207 10.08 -2.06 -2.21
N THR A 208 9.40 -2.32 -1.11
CA THR A 208 10.06 -2.57 0.17
C THR A 208 9.47 -3.77 0.90
N LYS A 209 10.29 -4.42 1.73
CA LYS A 209 9.92 -5.52 2.63
C LYS A 209 10.72 -5.42 3.92
N TYR A 210 10.08 -5.74 5.05
CA TYR A 210 10.80 -6.00 6.29
C TYR A 210 11.55 -7.34 6.25
N SER A 211 12.66 -7.41 6.97
CA SER A 211 13.21 -8.70 7.42
C SER A 211 12.23 -9.37 8.40
N PRO A 212 12.26 -10.70 8.55
CA PRO A 212 11.36 -11.41 9.47
C PRO A 212 11.43 -10.95 10.93
N ASP A 213 12.62 -10.52 11.38
CA ASP A 213 12.87 -9.97 12.72
C ASP A 213 12.51 -8.47 12.87
N GLY A 214 12.14 -7.81 11.77
CA GLY A 214 11.81 -6.39 11.76
C GLY A 214 13.00 -5.44 11.88
N ALA A 215 14.24 -5.92 11.93
CA ALA A 215 15.42 -5.09 12.16
C ALA A 215 15.92 -4.38 10.88
N TRP A 216 15.60 -4.92 9.72
CA TRP A 216 16.05 -4.44 8.42
C TRP A 216 14.89 -4.19 7.45
N LEU A 217 15.14 -3.31 6.50
CA LEU A 217 14.31 -3.13 5.30
C LEU A 217 15.11 -3.52 4.07
N GLY A 218 14.55 -4.44 3.28
CA GLY A 218 14.96 -4.68 1.90
C GLY A 218 14.22 -3.73 0.96
N PHE A 219 14.87 -3.26 -0.09
CA PHE A 219 14.25 -2.42 -1.12
C PHE A 219 14.99 -2.54 -2.45
N ILE A 220 14.32 -2.13 -3.52
CA ILE A 220 14.94 -2.07 -4.85
C ILE A 220 15.28 -0.62 -5.17
N GLN A 221 16.50 -0.38 -5.64
CA GLN A 221 16.99 0.90 -6.09
C GLN A 221 17.82 0.66 -7.37
N SER A 222 17.45 1.31 -8.48
CA SER A 222 18.12 1.13 -9.79
C SER A 222 18.33 -0.35 -10.18
N ASN A 223 17.28 -1.17 -9.99
CA ASN A 223 17.27 -2.63 -10.17
C ASN A 223 18.20 -3.43 -9.24
N GLN A 224 18.91 -2.81 -8.33
CA GLN A 224 19.65 -3.51 -7.29
C GLN A 224 18.74 -3.81 -6.09
N LEU A 225 18.83 -5.01 -5.57
CA LEU A 225 18.24 -5.35 -4.26
C LEU A 225 19.20 -4.92 -3.16
N ARG A 226 18.74 -4.06 -2.28
CA ARG A 226 19.52 -3.49 -1.19
C ARG A 226 18.81 -3.68 0.15
N LYS A 227 19.54 -3.52 1.24
CA LYS A 227 18.98 -3.47 2.60
C LYS A 227 19.54 -2.29 3.38
N VAL A 228 18.75 -1.80 4.33
CA VAL A 228 19.13 -0.77 5.30
C VAL A 228 18.62 -1.16 6.69
N ALA A 229 19.42 -0.94 7.72
CA ALA A 229 18.98 -1.17 9.10
C ALA A 229 17.98 -0.09 9.53
N LEU A 230 16.90 -0.46 10.24
CA LEU A 230 15.97 0.51 10.83
C LEU A 230 16.63 1.37 11.92
N ALA A 231 17.67 0.88 12.56
CA ALA A 231 18.48 1.64 13.53
C ALA A 231 19.35 2.73 12.86
N GLY A 232 19.39 2.79 11.52
CA GLY A 232 20.21 3.69 10.73
C GLY A 232 21.48 3.02 10.20
N GLY A 233 22.19 3.74 9.32
CA GLY A 233 23.42 3.27 8.68
C GLY A 233 23.35 3.31 7.15
N PRO A 234 24.44 2.94 6.45
CA PRO A 234 24.47 2.90 4.99
C PRO A 234 23.65 1.71 4.47
N SER A 235 23.07 1.88 3.28
CA SER A 235 22.43 0.76 2.59
C SER A 235 23.47 -0.18 1.97
N VAL A 236 23.19 -1.49 2.00
CA VAL A 236 24.09 -2.54 1.51
C VAL A 236 23.40 -3.29 0.37
N VAL A 237 24.16 -3.60 -0.70
CA VAL A 237 23.67 -4.40 -1.83
C VAL A 237 23.57 -5.87 -1.42
N ILE A 238 22.44 -6.50 -1.72
CA ILE A 238 22.18 -7.94 -1.57
C ILE A 238 22.38 -8.65 -2.92
N ALA A 239 21.84 -8.05 -4.00
CA ALA A 239 21.96 -8.56 -5.36
C ALA A 239 21.97 -7.40 -6.36
N ASP A 240 22.77 -7.54 -7.44
CA ASP A 240 22.95 -6.48 -8.45
C ASP A 240 21.77 -6.35 -9.42
N SER A 241 20.85 -7.31 -9.40
CA SER A 241 19.70 -7.32 -10.30
C SER A 241 18.51 -7.99 -9.64
N ALA A 242 17.41 -7.25 -9.49
CA ALA A 242 16.13 -7.76 -8.99
C ALA A 242 14.97 -6.85 -9.42
N GLU A 243 13.82 -7.46 -9.71
CA GLU A 243 12.58 -6.76 -10.04
C GLU A 243 11.57 -6.82 -8.88
N LYS A 244 11.49 -7.97 -8.22
CA LYS A 244 10.60 -8.24 -7.09
C LYS A 244 11.29 -9.21 -6.15
N PHE A 245 11.00 -9.13 -4.85
CA PHE A 245 11.64 -10.01 -3.88
C PHE A 245 10.74 -10.32 -2.70
N THR A 246 11.12 -11.36 -1.96
CA THR A 246 10.61 -11.71 -0.64
C THR A 246 11.77 -12.06 0.27
N TRP A 247 11.63 -11.77 1.55
CA TRP A 247 12.62 -12.06 2.59
C TRP A 247 11.96 -12.96 3.65
N GLY A 248 12.51 -14.11 3.93
CA GLY A 248 11.96 -15.09 4.85
C GLY A 248 12.94 -15.50 5.94
N ASP A 249 12.52 -16.46 6.74
CA ASP A 249 13.29 -17.00 7.85
C ASP A 249 14.63 -17.58 7.38
N GLY A 250 15.61 -17.64 8.27
CA GLY A 250 16.93 -18.20 7.97
C GLY A 250 17.76 -17.39 6.99
N ASP A 251 17.51 -16.09 6.91
CA ASP A 251 18.25 -15.15 6.04
C ASP A 251 18.08 -15.41 4.53
N VAL A 252 17.02 -16.17 4.17
CA VAL A 252 16.72 -16.52 2.77
C VAL A 252 16.05 -15.36 2.06
N VAL A 253 16.58 -14.99 0.90
CA VAL A 253 15.99 -14.01 0.00
C VAL A 253 15.73 -14.68 -1.34
N VAL A 254 14.47 -14.62 -1.81
CA VAL A 254 14.09 -15.06 -3.15
C VAL A 254 13.64 -13.84 -3.96
N PHE A 255 14.11 -13.72 -5.17
CA PHE A 255 13.79 -12.58 -6.03
C PHE A 255 13.53 -13.01 -7.47
N ILE A 256 12.85 -12.13 -8.20
CA ILE A 256 12.59 -12.28 -9.63
C ILE A 256 13.60 -11.43 -10.38
N TRP A 257 14.20 -12.03 -11.42
CA TRP A 257 14.99 -11.33 -12.41
C TRP A 257 14.73 -11.93 -13.79
N ARG A 258 14.33 -11.10 -14.75
CA ARG A 258 13.96 -11.51 -16.11
C ARG A 258 12.92 -12.64 -16.12
N GLY A 259 11.92 -12.53 -15.24
CA GLY A 259 10.83 -13.49 -15.14
C GLY A 259 11.17 -14.82 -14.48
N ALA A 260 12.43 -15.08 -14.11
CA ALA A 260 12.89 -16.28 -13.43
C ALA A 260 13.02 -16.08 -11.92
N LEU A 261 12.94 -17.16 -11.14
CA LEU A 261 13.16 -17.18 -9.69
C LEU A 261 14.62 -17.44 -9.36
N TRP A 262 15.17 -16.58 -8.49
CA TRP A 262 16.53 -16.65 -7.98
C TRP A 262 16.55 -16.65 -6.47
N ARG A 263 17.57 -17.22 -5.87
CA ARG A 263 17.79 -17.27 -4.41
C ARG A 263 19.16 -16.69 -4.08
N THR A 264 19.24 -15.96 -2.97
CA THR A 264 20.48 -15.54 -2.30
C THR A 264 20.25 -15.48 -0.79
N THR A 265 21.25 -15.03 -0.03
CA THR A 265 21.08 -14.71 1.41
C THR A 265 21.02 -13.21 1.61
N ALA A 266 20.45 -12.74 2.71
CA ALA A 266 20.40 -11.31 3.01
C ALA A 266 21.79 -10.71 3.32
N THR A 267 22.80 -11.52 3.58
CA THR A 267 24.21 -11.11 3.68
C THR A 267 24.87 -10.93 2.33
N GLY A 268 24.19 -11.29 1.24
CA GLY A 268 24.73 -11.31 -0.12
C GLY A 268 25.29 -12.68 -0.49
N GLY A 269 25.93 -12.74 -1.66
CA GLY A 269 26.51 -13.96 -2.22
C GLY A 269 26.07 -14.16 -3.67
N ALA A 270 26.66 -15.15 -4.34
CA ALA A 270 26.31 -15.47 -5.73
C ALA A 270 24.84 -15.95 -5.82
N PRO A 271 23.98 -15.28 -6.58
CA PRO A 271 22.60 -15.74 -6.74
C PRO A 271 22.51 -17.10 -7.42
N GLN A 272 21.63 -17.96 -6.92
CA GLN A 272 21.33 -19.27 -7.48
C GLN A 272 20.01 -19.23 -8.25
N LEU A 273 19.99 -19.71 -9.49
CA LEU A 273 18.75 -19.91 -10.24
C LEU A 273 17.95 -21.06 -9.62
N LEU A 274 16.70 -20.78 -9.25
CA LEU A 274 15.79 -21.79 -8.69
C LEU A 274 14.91 -22.43 -9.76
N ALA A 275 14.29 -21.59 -10.60
CA ALA A 275 13.40 -22.04 -11.66
C ALA A 275 13.26 -20.98 -12.76
N THR A 276 13.05 -21.44 -13.98
CA THR A 276 12.64 -20.64 -15.13
C THR A 276 11.22 -21.03 -15.53
N PRO A 277 10.39 -20.11 -16.03
CA PRO A 277 9.09 -20.47 -16.59
C PRO A 277 9.25 -21.38 -17.81
N ASP A 278 8.25 -22.24 -18.04
CA ASP A 278 8.24 -23.10 -19.23
C ASP A 278 8.04 -22.24 -20.48
N SER A 279 8.97 -22.33 -21.44
CA SER A 279 9.01 -21.51 -22.65
C SER A 279 8.03 -21.94 -23.75
N THR A 280 7.22 -22.97 -23.53
CA THR A 280 6.31 -23.53 -24.55
C THR A 280 5.03 -22.73 -24.75
N ALA A 281 4.69 -21.80 -23.87
CA ALA A 281 3.56 -20.89 -23.96
C ALA A 281 4.01 -19.43 -24.11
N ALA A 282 3.11 -18.52 -24.47
CA ALA A 282 3.36 -17.10 -24.74
C ALA A 282 4.12 -16.40 -23.60
N ALA A 283 5.45 -16.54 -23.55
CA ALA A 283 6.39 -15.90 -22.63
C ALA A 283 5.88 -15.77 -21.16
N PRO A 284 5.62 -16.88 -20.44
CA PRO A 284 5.22 -16.80 -19.03
C PRO A 284 6.34 -16.21 -18.19
N VAL A 285 5.99 -15.49 -17.12
CA VAL A 285 6.92 -14.95 -16.13
C VAL A 285 6.42 -15.28 -14.73
N PHE A 286 7.33 -15.61 -13.84
CA PHE A 286 7.05 -15.72 -12.42
C PHE A 286 6.92 -14.33 -11.81
N ASN A 287 6.01 -14.19 -10.82
CA ASN A 287 5.69 -12.88 -10.27
C ASN A 287 5.34 -12.98 -8.79
N TRP A 288 5.54 -11.91 -8.02
CA TRP A 288 5.15 -11.73 -6.63
C TRP A 288 5.47 -12.93 -5.71
N PRO A 289 6.73 -13.32 -5.55
CA PRO A 289 7.10 -14.43 -4.67
C PRO A 289 6.83 -14.06 -3.21
N PHE A 290 6.39 -15.06 -2.42
CA PHE A 290 6.24 -14.98 -0.98
C PHE A 290 6.79 -16.25 -0.33
N LEU A 291 7.79 -16.12 0.54
CA LEU A 291 8.35 -17.24 1.30
C LEU A 291 7.36 -17.68 2.37
N LEU A 292 7.13 -18.99 2.43
CA LEU A 292 6.34 -19.62 3.48
C LEU A 292 7.14 -19.66 4.80
N PRO A 293 6.48 -19.74 5.96
CA PRO A 293 7.15 -19.91 7.24
C PRO A 293 8.14 -21.07 7.20
N GLY A 294 9.32 -20.87 7.81
CA GLY A 294 10.43 -21.83 7.77
C GLY A 294 11.38 -21.65 6.58
N GLY A 295 11.04 -20.82 5.58
CA GLY A 295 11.94 -20.47 4.48
C GLY A 295 12.24 -21.58 3.46
N GLU A 296 11.50 -22.71 3.49
CA GLU A 296 11.76 -23.88 2.64
C GLU A 296 10.94 -23.93 1.35
N ALA A 297 9.88 -23.15 1.27
CA ALA A 297 8.99 -23.11 0.13
C ALA A 297 8.45 -21.70 -0.14
N ILE A 298 7.97 -21.47 -1.37
CA ILE A 298 7.40 -20.20 -1.82
C ILE A 298 6.04 -20.41 -2.46
N VAL A 299 5.21 -19.36 -2.44
CA VAL A 299 4.05 -19.20 -3.31
C VAL A 299 4.26 -17.97 -4.20
N PHE A 300 3.73 -18.01 -5.41
CA PHE A 300 3.87 -16.94 -6.40
C PHE A 300 2.77 -17.01 -7.45
N ASP A 301 2.65 -16.01 -8.32
CA ASP A 301 1.77 -16.09 -9.48
C ASP A 301 2.58 -16.18 -10.78
N ILE A 302 2.00 -16.86 -11.77
CA ILE A 302 2.53 -17.05 -13.12
C ILE A 302 1.63 -16.27 -14.06
N VAL A 303 2.22 -15.37 -14.83
CA VAL A 303 1.49 -14.53 -15.78
C VAL A 303 2.14 -14.60 -17.15
N THR A 304 1.35 -14.39 -18.19
CA THR A 304 1.90 -14.14 -19.52
C THR A 304 2.44 -12.69 -19.55
N ALA A 305 3.63 -12.51 -20.10
CA ALA A 305 4.22 -11.18 -20.24
C ALA A 305 3.26 -10.28 -21.04
N GLY A 306 2.95 -9.11 -20.46
CA GLY A 306 1.99 -8.17 -21.08
C GLY A 306 0.51 -8.46 -20.81
N ASP A 307 0.16 -9.56 -20.17
CA ASP A 307 -1.23 -9.91 -19.87
C ASP A 307 -1.78 -9.07 -18.68
N GLN A 308 -3.00 -8.57 -18.85
CA GLN A 308 -3.78 -7.87 -17.82
C GLN A 308 -4.77 -8.79 -17.09
N ALA A 309 -4.65 -10.12 -17.28
CA ALA A 309 -5.47 -11.11 -16.60
C ALA A 309 -4.89 -11.48 -15.23
N ASP A 310 -5.71 -12.11 -14.39
CA ASP A 310 -5.23 -12.73 -13.15
C ASP A 310 -4.28 -13.89 -13.49
N GLY A 311 -3.15 -13.95 -12.76
CA GLY A 311 -2.16 -15.01 -12.93
C GLY A 311 -2.62 -16.35 -12.34
N GLN A 312 -1.97 -17.43 -12.72
CA GLN A 312 -2.13 -18.74 -12.08
C GLN A 312 -1.29 -18.78 -10.81
N LEU A 313 -1.91 -19.07 -9.67
CA LEU A 313 -1.17 -19.23 -8.42
C LEU A 313 -0.44 -20.58 -8.40
N ALA A 314 0.79 -20.57 -7.93
CA ALA A 314 1.64 -21.75 -7.82
C ALA A 314 2.42 -21.73 -6.52
N ALA A 315 2.89 -22.90 -6.11
CA ALA A 315 3.81 -23.10 -5.01
C ALA A 315 5.04 -23.89 -5.47
N MET A 316 6.16 -23.76 -4.76
CA MET A 316 7.40 -24.48 -5.07
C MET A 316 8.22 -24.69 -3.80
N ARG A 317 8.81 -25.90 -3.64
CA ARG A 317 9.87 -26.11 -2.64
C ARG A 317 11.19 -25.60 -3.19
N LEU A 318 11.97 -24.94 -2.34
CA LEU A 318 13.29 -24.44 -2.74
C LEU A 318 14.33 -25.56 -2.95
N SER A 319 14.07 -26.75 -2.38
CA SER A 319 14.99 -27.91 -2.45
C SER A 319 14.95 -28.63 -3.79
N ASP A 320 13.78 -28.68 -4.47
CA ASP A 320 13.60 -29.44 -5.70
C ASP A 320 13.25 -28.58 -6.93
N GLY A 321 12.91 -27.30 -6.71
CA GLY A 321 12.57 -26.35 -7.76
C GLY A 321 11.27 -26.71 -8.54
N LYS A 322 10.51 -27.70 -8.06
CA LYS A 322 9.31 -28.18 -8.76
C LYS A 322 8.13 -27.24 -8.53
N VAL A 323 7.64 -26.65 -9.62
CA VAL A 323 6.45 -25.78 -9.62
C VAL A 323 5.19 -26.64 -9.51
N VAL A 324 4.35 -26.33 -8.53
CA VAL A 324 3.05 -27.00 -8.26
C VAL A 324 1.95 -25.97 -8.49
N PRO A 325 1.15 -26.08 -9.56
CA PRO A 325 -0.03 -25.23 -9.77
C PRO A 325 -1.07 -25.45 -8.67
N LEU A 326 -1.66 -24.37 -8.16
CA LEU A 326 -2.68 -24.43 -7.11
C LEU A 326 -4.13 -24.50 -7.66
N GLY A 327 -4.32 -24.39 -8.99
CA GLY A 327 -5.64 -24.41 -9.63
C GLY A 327 -6.49 -23.18 -9.35
N ILE A 328 -5.88 -22.09 -8.92
CA ILE A 328 -6.53 -20.83 -8.53
C ILE A 328 -5.89 -19.68 -9.29
N THR A 329 -6.71 -18.72 -9.74
CA THR A 329 -6.23 -17.48 -10.36
C THR A 329 -6.22 -16.34 -9.36
N GLY A 330 -5.20 -15.48 -9.44
CA GLY A 330 -5.03 -14.32 -8.58
C GLY A 330 -3.64 -13.72 -8.70
N ARG A 331 -3.38 -12.73 -7.89
CA ARG A 331 -2.13 -11.98 -7.85
C ARG A 331 -1.62 -11.84 -6.42
N ASN A 332 -0.32 -11.71 -6.28
CA ASN A 332 0.31 -11.31 -5.02
C ASN A 332 -0.07 -12.22 -3.82
N PRO A 333 0.09 -13.55 -3.93
CA PRO A 333 -0.30 -14.48 -2.88
C PRO A 333 0.53 -14.28 -1.60
N ARG A 334 -0.12 -14.42 -0.43
CA ARG A 334 0.50 -14.34 0.89
C ARG A 334 -0.08 -15.37 1.81
N TYR A 335 0.78 -16.12 2.48
CA TYR A 335 0.37 -16.99 3.56
C TYR A 335 0.23 -16.18 4.85
N VAL A 336 -0.83 -16.45 5.61
CA VAL A 336 -1.10 -15.79 6.89
C VAL A 336 -1.24 -16.80 8.02
N ALA A 337 -0.96 -16.36 9.25
CA ALA A 337 -0.91 -17.23 10.45
C ALA A 337 -2.21 -17.97 10.78
N SER A 338 -3.33 -17.62 10.12
CA SER A 338 -4.59 -18.36 10.24
C SER A 338 -4.66 -19.63 9.38
N GLY A 339 -3.60 -20.01 8.67
CA GLY A 339 -3.57 -21.18 7.80
C GLY A 339 -4.19 -20.97 6.43
N HIS A 340 -4.25 -19.72 5.97
CA HIS A 340 -4.86 -19.38 4.70
C HIS A 340 -3.86 -18.72 3.76
N LEU A 341 -4.06 -18.94 2.46
CA LEU A 341 -3.44 -18.17 1.40
C LEU A 341 -4.40 -17.03 1.04
N VAL A 342 -3.95 -15.79 1.18
CA VAL A 342 -4.67 -14.57 0.81
C VAL A 342 -4.05 -14.03 -0.48
N PHE A 343 -4.86 -13.66 -1.44
CA PHE A 343 -4.41 -13.16 -2.74
C PHE A 343 -5.38 -12.12 -3.29
N ALA A 344 -4.87 -11.27 -4.16
CA ALA A 344 -5.66 -10.23 -4.80
C ALA A 344 -6.17 -10.68 -6.17
N GLN A 345 -7.32 -10.16 -6.57
CA GLN A 345 -7.82 -10.19 -7.94
C GLN A 345 -7.67 -8.81 -8.56
N LEU A 346 -7.48 -8.71 -9.86
CA LEU A 346 -7.27 -7.42 -10.55
C LEU A 346 -8.44 -6.43 -10.39
N ASN A 347 -9.62 -6.92 -10.04
CA ASN A 347 -10.78 -6.07 -9.71
C ASN A 347 -10.69 -5.38 -8.33
N GLY A 348 -9.62 -5.64 -7.54
CA GLY A 348 -9.44 -5.06 -6.22
C GLY A 348 -10.06 -5.86 -5.07
N THR A 349 -10.53 -7.08 -5.32
CA THR A 349 -11.00 -7.99 -4.28
C THR A 349 -9.84 -8.80 -3.72
N LEU A 350 -9.72 -8.90 -2.39
CA LEU A 350 -8.91 -9.94 -1.75
C LEU A 350 -9.76 -11.19 -1.54
N SER A 351 -9.20 -12.31 -1.92
CA SER A 351 -9.77 -13.64 -1.71
C SER A 351 -8.85 -14.47 -0.82
N ALA A 352 -9.40 -15.45 -0.16
CA ALA A 352 -8.65 -16.37 0.68
C ALA A 352 -9.08 -17.81 0.46
N VAL A 353 -8.15 -18.75 0.68
CA VAL A 353 -8.36 -20.20 0.63
C VAL A 353 -7.53 -20.86 1.72
N ALA A 354 -8.03 -21.90 2.34
CA ALA A 354 -7.24 -22.70 3.28
C ALA A 354 -6.07 -23.38 2.56
N PHE A 355 -4.88 -23.31 3.14
CA PHE A 355 -3.63 -23.77 2.51
C PHE A 355 -2.76 -24.51 3.51
N ASP A 356 -2.32 -25.70 3.13
CA ASP A 356 -1.34 -26.47 3.89
C ASP A 356 0.07 -26.25 3.34
N PRO A 357 0.95 -25.53 4.07
CA PRO A 357 2.30 -25.24 3.64
C PRO A 357 3.20 -26.50 3.57
N THR A 358 2.81 -27.59 4.24
CA THR A 358 3.58 -28.86 4.24
C THR A 358 3.35 -29.64 2.95
N SER A 359 2.10 -29.80 2.52
CA SER A 359 1.75 -30.49 1.28
C SER A 359 1.73 -29.57 0.05
N LEU A 360 1.80 -28.27 0.20
CA LEU A 360 1.64 -27.22 -0.82
C LEU A 360 0.29 -27.34 -1.54
N ARG A 361 -0.79 -27.60 -0.82
CA ARG A 361 -2.12 -27.78 -1.36
C ARG A 361 -3.13 -26.84 -0.73
N THR A 362 -4.10 -26.42 -1.54
CA THR A 362 -5.28 -25.69 -1.08
C THR A 362 -6.39 -26.66 -0.71
N THR A 363 -7.22 -26.30 0.27
CA THR A 363 -8.38 -27.07 0.70
C THR A 363 -9.60 -26.17 0.85
N GLY A 364 -10.78 -26.67 0.48
CA GLY A 364 -12.02 -25.89 0.58
C GLY A 364 -12.20 -24.82 -0.51
N PRO A 365 -13.25 -24.01 -0.40
CA PRO A 365 -13.59 -23.01 -1.40
C PRO A 365 -12.74 -21.74 -1.27
N VAL A 366 -12.60 -21.01 -2.39
CA VAL A 366 -12.12 -19.63 -2.41
C VAL A 366 -13.23 -18.72 -1.91
N VAL A 367 -12.93 -17.85 -0.96
CA VAL A 367 -13.88 -16.90 -0.34
C VAL A 367 -13.37 -15.47 -0.51
N ASN A 368 -14.24 -14.56 -0.96
CA ASN A 368 -13.92 -13.14 -1.01
C ASN A 368 -13.95 -12.55 0.41
N VAL A 369 -12.86 -11.92 0.83
CA VAL A 369 -12.67 -11.47 2.22
C VAL A 369 -12.59 -9.97 2.38
N LEU A 370 -12.24 -9.23 1.33
CA LEU A 370 -12.16 -7.77 1.35
C LEU A 370 -12.26 -7.21 -0.07
N ASP A 371 -12.93 -6.09 -0.23
CA ASP A 371 -13.03 -5.36 -1.49
C ASP A 371 -12.30 -4.01 -1.42
N ASN A 372 -12.14 -3.39 -2.60
CA ASN A 372 -11.59 -2.03 -2.76
C ASN A 372 -10.11 -1.89 -2.38
N VAL A 373 -9.32 -2.95 -2.57
CA VAL A 373 -7.85 -2.89 -2.43
C VAL A 373 -7.25 -2.32 -3.71
N TYR A 374 -6.31 -1.40 -3.56
CA TYR A 374 -5.62 -0.80 -4.68
C TYR A 374 -4.69 -1.81 -5.37
N ILE A 375 -4.95 -2.06 -6.63
CA ILE A 375 -4.11 -2.87 -7.52
C ILE A 375 -3.48 -1.94 -8.55
N LYS A 376 -2.17 -1.96 -8.65
CA LYS A 376 -1.40 -1.17 -9.62
C LYS A 376 -1.21 -1.91 -10.93
N GLY A 377 -0.72 -1.20 -11.93
CA GLY A 377 -0.22 -1.82 -13.16
C GLY A 377 0.80 -2.92 -12.84
N GLY A 378 0.77 -4.04 -13.57
CA GLY A 378 1.60 -5.22 -13.27
C GLY A 378 1.10 -6.08 -12.10
N GLY A 379 -0.10 -5.81 -11.55
CA GLY A 379 -0.76 -6.64 -10.55
C GLY A 379 -0.22 -6.48 -9.12
N ALA A 380 0.51 -5.40 -8.82
CA ALA A 380 0.94 -5.11 -7.45
C ALA A 380 -0.26 -4.75 -6.58
N ALA A 381 -0.61 -5.58 -5.62
CA ALA A 381 -1.66 -5.31 -4.65
C ALA A 381 -1.11 -4.63 -3.40
N GLU A 382 -1.65 -3.48 -3.05
CA GLU A 382 -1.22 -2.68 -1.91
C GLU A 382 -1.91 -3.16 -0.63
N PHE A 383 -1.50 -4.31 -0.14
CA PHE A 383 -1.90 -4.84 1.16
C PHE A 383 -0.76 -5.60 1.84
N GLY A 384 -0.83 -5.73 3.13
CA GLY A 384 0.07 -6.54 3.95
C GLY A 384 -0.61 -7.01 5.22
N VAL A 385 -0.17 -8.15 5.73
CA VAL A 385 -0.65 -8.71 7.00
C VAL A 385 0.56 -8.93 7.89
N ALA A 386 0.54 -8.33 9.06
CA ALA A 386 1.55 -8.52 10.10
C ALA A 386 1.38 -9.88 10.80
N GLN A 387 2.40 -10.31 11.53
CA GLN A 387 2.37 -11.59 12.27
C GLN A 387 1.32 -11.56 13.40
N ASP A 388 1.07 -10.38 14.00
CA ASP A 388 0.02 -10.18 15.00
C ASP A 388 -1.41 -10.25 14.43
N GLY A 389 -1.54 -10.33 13.11
CA GLY A 389 -2.82 -10.37 12.41
C GLY A 389 -3.39 -9.01 12.04
N THR A 390 -2.64 -7.95 12.18
CA THR A 390 -3.01 -6.62 11.68
C THR A 390 -2.92 -6.60 10.16
N LEU A 391 -4.03 -6.27 9.50
CA LEU A 391 -4.08 -6.03 8.05
C LEU A 391 -3.87 -4.55 7.78
N PHE A 392 -3.02 -4.26 6.83
CA PHE A 392 -2.92 -2.97 6.18
C PHE A 392 -3.33 -3.10 4.72
N PHE A 393 -4.04 -2.11 4.19
CA PHE A 393 -4.28 -1.98 2.75
C PHE A 393 -4.49 -0.53 2.33
N ALA A 394 -4.10 -0.24 1.10
CA ALA A 394 -4.44 1.01 0.46
C ALA A 394 -5.75 0.84 -0.31
N THR A 395 -6.67 1.81 -0.17
CA THR A 395 -7.87 1.82 -1.01
C THR A 395 -7.58 2.49 -2.33
N ARG A 396 -8.30 2.07 -3.35
CA ARG A 396 -8.27 2.78 -4.61
C ARG A 396 -9.12 4.06 -4.52
N ASN A 397 -8.52 5.19 -4.87
CA ASN A 397 -9.27 6.34 -5.33
C ASN A 397 -8.93 6.56 -6.82
N ALA A 398 -9.62 5.81 -7.66
CA ALA A 398 -9.40 5.86 -9.11
C ALA A 398 -10.23 6.95 -9.79
N GLU A 399 -11.15 7.58 -9.08
CA GLU A 399 -12.09 8.52 -9.65
C GLU A 399 -11.67 9.96 -9.37
N GLY A 400 -11.44 10.74 -10.42
CA GLY A 400 -11.17 12.16 -10.38
C GLY A 400 -12.13 12.92 -11.26
N GLN A 401 -12.04 14.24 -11.23
CA GLN A 401 -12.72 15.15 -12.16
C GLN A 401 -11.73 15.62 -13.21
N VAL A 402 -12.19 15.89 -14.42
CA VAL A 402 -11.36 16.54 -15.43
C VAL A 402 -11.40 18.04 -15.18
N LEU A 403 -10.22 18.62 -15.04
CA LEU A 403 -10.01 20.04 -14.76
C LEU A 403 -9.28 20.71 -15.92
N LEU A 404 -9.55 21.99 -16.11
CA LEU A 404 -8.67 22.92 -16.81
C LEU A 404 -7.96 23.77 -15.78
N VAL A 405 -6.63 23.82 -15.86
CA VAL A 405 -5.78 24.54 -14.89
C VAL A 405 -4.92 25.53 -15.65
N ASP A 406 -4.92 26.79 -15.24
CA ASP A 406 -4.07 27.82 -15.84
C ASP A 406 -2.64 27.80 -15.28
N HIS A 407 -1.76 28.66 -15.81
CA HIS A 407 -0.37 28.76 -15.39
C HIS A 407 -0.17 29.29 -13.96
N ALA A 408 -1.22 29.82 -13.33
CA ALA A 408 -1.21 30.21 -11.93
C ALA A 408 -1.71 29.10 -10.99
N GLY A 409 -2.11 27.95 -11.57
CA GLY A 409 -2.66 26.82 -10.79
C GLY A 409 -4.14 26.95 -10.48
N VAL A 410 -4.83 27.98 -11.05
CA VAL A 410 -6.27 28.14 -10.84
C VAL A 410 -7.01 27.10 -11.68
N SER A 411 -7.80 26.27 -11.00
CA SER A 411 -8.51 25.16 -11.62
C SER A 411 -9.98 25.48 -11.90
N ARG A 412 -10.49 24.99 -13.02
CA ARG A 412 -11.91 25.01 -13.42
C ARG A 412 -12.35 23.59 -13.79
N VAL A 413 -13.44 23.12 -13.20
CA VAL A 413 -14.01 21.81 -13.52
C VAL A 413 -14.54 21.81 -14.97
N LEU A 414 -14.04 20.88 -15.78
CA LEU A 414 -14.51 20.64 -17.15
C LEU A 414 -15.54 19.50 -17.18
N LEU A 415 -15.21 18.36 -16.56
CA LEU A 415 -16.12 17.23 -16.38
C LEU A 415 -16.35 17.01 -14.88
N PRO A 416 -17.57 17.29 -14.38
CA PRO A 416 -17.88 17.22 -12.96
C PRO A 416 -18.07 15.78 -12.45
N GLU A 417 -18.41 14.84 -13.33
CA GLU A 417 -18.58 13.45 -12.95
C GLU A 417 -17.23 12.83 -12.58
N ARG A 418 -17.18 12.16 -11.44
CA ARG A 418 -15.97 11.45 -11.01
C ARG A 418 -15.89 10.10 -11.69
N ARG A 419 -14.79 9.87 -12.40
CA ARG A 419 -14.48 8.63 -13.12
C ARG A 419 -12.98 8.34 -13.11
N GLY A 420 -12.62 7.15 -13.53
CA GLY A 420 -11.23 6.75 -13.76
C GLY A 420 -10.66 7.31 -15.05
N TYR A 421 -10.61 8.64 -15.19
CA TYR A 421 -10.01 9.30 -16.34
C TYR A 421 -8.50 9.18 -16.34
N SER A 422 -7.91 9.04 -17.54
CA SER A 422 -6.45 9.07 -17.78
C SER A 422 -6.16 9.44 -19.23
N HIS A 423 -4.91 9.78 -19.56
CA HIS A 423 -4.41 10.04 -20.92
C HIS A 423 -5.25 11.04 -21.71
N LEU A 424 -5.51 12.21 -21.11
CA LEU A 424 -6.29 13.28 -21.76
C LEU A 424 -5.47 13.93 -22.86
N ARG A 425 -6.08 14.16 -24.05
CA ARG A 425 -5.45 14.80 -25.21
C ARG A 425 -6.41 15.75 -25.90
N PHE A 426 -5.99 16.99 -26.08
CA PHE A 426 -6.72 17.93 -26.92
C PHE A 426 -6.65 17.57 -28.40
N SER A 427 -7.74 17.75 -29.12
CA SER A 427 -7.71 17.65 -30.56
C SER A 427 -6.83 18.77 -31.18
N PRO A 428 -5.97 18.46 -32.16
CA PRO A 428 -5.14 19.46 -32.84
C PRO A 428 -5.99 20.50 -33.60
N THR A 429 -7.24 20.17 -33.91
CA THR A 429 -8.21 21.11 -34.52
C THR A 429 -9.05 21.86 -33.48
N GLY A 430 -8.92 21.51 -32.19
CA GLY A 430 -9.66 22.10 -31.07
C GLY A 430 -11.08 21.54 -30.89
N GLY A 431 -11.74 21.97 -29.81
CA GLY A 431 -13.14 21.67 -29.51
C GLY A 431 -13.43 20.25 -29.04
N ARG A 432 -12.40 19.37 -28.94
CA ARG A 432 -12.56 17.98 -28.45
C ARG A 432 -11.39 17.55 -27.59
N ILE A 433 -11.68 16.63 -26.69
CA ILE A 433 -10.67 15.95 -25.86
C ILE A 433 -10.93 14.45 -25.96
N VAL A 434 -9.92 13.67 -26.31
CA VAL A 434 -9.94 12.22 -26.20
C VAL A 434 -9.30 11.81 -24.87
N PHE A 435 -9.80 10.77 -24.26
CA PHE A 435 -9.28 10.24 -23.00
C PHE A 435 -9.61 8.76 -22.82
N GLU A 436 -8.84 8.15 -21.98
CA GLU A 436 -9.11 6.80 -21.47
C GLU A 436 -10.03 6.89 -20.25
N MET A 437 -10.99 5.98 -20.14
CA MET A 437 -11.84 5.86 -18.96
C MET A 437 -11.95 4.42 -18.52
N THR A 438 -11.63 4.19 -17.25
CA THR A 438 -11.73 2.88 -16.61
C THR A 438 -13.17 2.57 -16.21
N ASP A 439 -13.61 1.33 -16.45
CA ASP A 439 -14.92 0.84 -16.02
C ASP A 439 -14.99 0.74 -14.47
N ARG A 440 -16.14 1.15 -13.90
CA ARG A 440 -16.38 1.06 -12.45
C ARG A 440 -16.45 -0.35 -11.92
N SER A 441 -16.92 -1.29 -12.74
CA SER A 441 -17.09 -2.69 -12.34
C SER A 441 -15.81 -3.51 -12.44
N SER A 442 -14.82 -3.03 -13.20
CA SER A 442 -13.56 -3.74 -13.44
C SER A 442 -12.44 -2.79 -13.78
N PHE A 443 -11.48 -2.70 -12.90
CA PHE A 443 -10.35 -1.78 -13.03
C PHE A 443 -9.33 -2.17 -14.11
N SER A 444 -9.45 -3.36 -14.66
CA SER A 444 -8.67 -3.80 -15.81
C SER A 444 -9.33 -3.48 -17.15
N LYS A 445 -10.57 -2.98 -17.13
CA LYS A 445 -11.29 -2.63 -18.36
C LYS A 445 -11.21 -1.14 -18.60
N THR A 446 -10.61 -0.78 -19.70
CA THR A 446 -10.47 0.60 -20.15
C THR A 446 -10.96 0.75 -21.58
N ASP A 447 -11.58 1.87 -21.85
CA ASP A 447 -12.06 2.23 -23.17
C ASP A 447 -11.73 3.67 -23.49
N ILE A 448 -11.72 3.98 -24.77
CA ILE A 448 -11.46 5.32 -25.28
C ILE A 448 -12.78 6.07 -25.40
N TRP A 449 -12.78 7.30 -24.91
CA TRP A 449 -13.92 8.20 -24.89
C TRP A 449 -13.53 9.57 -25.43
N LEU A 450 -14.51 10.30 -25.89
CA LEU A 450 -14.36 11.68 -26.37
C LEU A 450 -15.31 12.61 -25.63
N TYR A 451 -14.81 13.79 -25.34
CA TYR A 451 -15.61 14.94 -24.93
C TYR A 451 -15.63 15.97 -26.05
N ASP A 452 -16.82 16.39 -26.47
CA ASP A 452 -17.02 17.51 -27.42
C ASP A 452 -17.41 18.76 -26.63
N GLU A 453 -16.57 19.79 -26.66
CA GLU A 453 -16.75 21.02 -25.88
C GLU A 453 -17.96 21.82 -26.35
N ARG A 454 -18.30 21.77 -27.65
CA ARG A 454 -19.41 22.50 -28.24
C ARG A 454 -20.76 21.94 -27.81
N THR A 455 -20.91 20.63 -27.84
CA THR A 455 -22.15 19.93 -27.44
C THR A 455 -22.18 19.57 -25.97
N ARG A 456 -21.02 19.61 -25.28
CA ARG A 456 -20.82 19.16 -23.90
C ARG A 456 -21.21 17.70 -23.70
N THR A 457 -21.01 16.88 -24.72
CA THR A 457 -21.32 15.43 -24.67
C THR A 457 -20.09 14.61 -24.55
N ILE A 458 -20.22 13.47 -23.84
CA ILE A 458 -19.22 12.42 -23.75
C ILE A 458 -19.70 11.24 -24.59
N THR A 459 -18.85 10.78 -25.52
CA THR A 459 -19.15 9.66 -26.41
C THR A 459 -18.09 8.58 -26.27
N ARG A 460 -18.50 7.31 -26.21
CA ARG A 460 -17.61 6.16 -26.16
C ARG A 460 -17.18 5.77 -27.57
N LEU A 461 -15.87 5.68 -27.82
CA LEU A 461 -15.30 5.29 -29.12
C LEU A 461 -15.04 3.77 -29.18
N THR A 462 -14.52 3.17 -28.10
CA THR A 462 -14.29 1.72 -28.02
C THR A 462 -15.15 1.07 -26.95
N ASN A 463 -15.40 -0.24 -27.05
CA ASN A 463 -16.29 -0.96 -26.13
C ASN A 463 -15.80 -2.37 -25.77
N ASP A 464 -14.52 -2.64 -26.00
CA ASP A 464 -13.92 -3.95 -25.77
C ASP A 464 -13.29 -4.09 -24.37
N GLY A 465 -13.19 -3.00 -23.63
CA GLY A 465 -12.56 -2.96 -22.31
C GLY A 465 -11.06 -3.20 -22.33
N LYS A 466 -10.40 -3.05 -23.49
CA LYS A 466 -8.97 -3.39 -23.71
C LYS A 466 -8.21 -2.29 -24.47
N SER A 467 -8.78 -1.11 -24.53
CA SER A 467 -8.27 0.02 -25.28
C SER A 467 -7.73 1.10 -24.33
N HIS A 468 -6.49 1.56 -24.56
CA HIS A 468 -5.77 2.50 -23.68
C HIS A 468 -4.81 3.38 -24.48
N ASP A 469 -4.28 4.43 -23.82
CA ASP A 469 -3.31 5.38 -24.35
C ASP A 469 -3.75 6.04 -25.70
N PRO A 470 -4.86 6.80 -25.70
CA PRO A 470 -5.34 7.44 -26.93
C PRO A 470 -4.53 8.68 -27.27
N ALA A 471 -4.36 8.93 -28.57
CA ALA A 471 -3.80 10.15 -29.11
C ALA A 471 -4.51 10.57 -30.41
N TRP A 472 -4.40 11.84 -30.78
CA TRP A 472 -4.93 12.34 -32.04
C TRP A 472 -3.90 12.19 -33.15
N MET A 473 -4.36 11.79 -34.33
CA MET A 473 -3.57 11.95 -35.54
C MET A 473 -3.49 13.44 -35.94
N SER A 474 -2.48 13.80 -36.72
CA SER A 474 -2.24 15.18 -37.17
C SER A 474 -3.42 15.83 -37.91
N ASP A 475 -4.27 15.01 -38.53
CA ASP A 475 -5.46 15.47 -39.25
C ASP A 475 -6.61 15.98 -38.34
N GLY A 476 -6.55 15.64 -37.02
CA GLY A 476 -7.62 15.92 -36.07
C GLY A 476 -8.94 15.20 -36.35
N GLU A 477 -8.95 14.27 -37.29
CA GLU A 477 -10.10 13.48 -37.74
C GLU A 477 -10.01 12.02 -37.24
N ARG A 478 -8.82 11.55 -36.93
CA ARG A 478 -8.60 10.17 -36.46
C ARG A 478 -7.95 10.15 -35.10
N VAL A 479 -8.40 9.18 -34.31
CA VAL A 479 -7.84 8.80 -33.00
C VAL A 479 -7.06 7.52 -33.19
N VAL A 480 -5.89 7.44 -32.61
CA VAL A 480 -5.07 6.24 -32.51
C VAL A 480 -5.00 5.82 -31.03
N TRP A 481 -4.92 4.53 -30.76
CA TRP A 481 -4.82 4.00 -29.41
C TRP A 481 -4.11 2.65 -29.39
N VAL A 482 -3.69 2.22 -28.22
CA VAL A 482 -3.18 0.86 -28.01
C VAL A 482 -4.33 -0.06 -27.59
N ASN A 483 -4.45 -1.21 -28.23
CA ASN A 483 -5.47 -2.21 -27.95
C ASN A 483 -4.82 -3.57 -27.64
N THR A 484 -5.25 -4.24 -26.59
CA THR A 484 -4.78 -5.57 -26.21
C THR A 484 -5.71 -6.63 -26.75
N ASP A 485 -5.24 -7.48 -27.64
CA ASP A 485 -5.97 -8.63 -28.18
C ASP A 485 -5.21 -9.97 -27.98
N SER A 486 -5.69 -11.05 -28.55
CA SER A 486 -5.07 -12.37 -28.44
C SER A 486 -3.67 -12.49 -29.06
N LEU A 487 -3.27 -11.50 -29.84
CA LEU A 487 -1.93 -11.44 -30.49
C LEU A 487 -0.98 -10.45 -29.79
N GLY A 488 -1.40 -9.85 -28.65
CA GLY A 488 -0.63 -8.87 -27.91
C GLY A 488 -1.19 -7.44 -28.00
N ARG A 489 -0.37 -6.45 -27.64
CA ARG A 489 -0.74 -5.03 -27.68
C ARG A 489 -0.39 -4.43 -29.02
N ARG A 490 -1.40 -3.92 -29.72
CA ARG A 490 -1.27 -3.39 -31.09
C ARG A 490 -1.84 -1.98 -31.20
N ILE A 491 -1.37 -1.23 -32.18
CA ILE A 491 -1.88 0.11 -32.47
C ILE A 491 -3.11 -0.01 -33.35
N ARG A 492 -4.21 0.63 -32.91
CA ARG A 492 -5.47 0.75 -33.65
C ARG A 492 -5.74 2.22 -33.96
N ARG A 493 -6.48 2.50 -35.03
CA ARG A 493 -6.99 3.84 -35.34
C ARG A 493 -8.38 3.80 -35.94
N GLN A 494 -9.14 4.85 -35.72
CA GLN A 494 -10.48 5.05 -36.32
C GLN A 494 -10.79 6.55 -36.36
N ARG A 495 -11.79 6.94 -37.13
CA ARG A 495 -12.35 8.28 -37.05
C ARG A 495 -12.94 8.54 -35.67
N TRP A 496 -12.79 9.79 -35.20
CA TRP A 496 -13.24 10.19 -33.85
C TRP A 496 -14.76 10.01 -33.64
N ASP A 497 -15.57 10.11 -34.73
CA ASP A 497 -17.01 9.92 -34.70
C ASP A 497 -17.46 8.44 -34.71
N GLY A 498 -16.53 7.53 -34.67
CA GLY A 498 -16.77 6.09 -34.73
C GLY A 498 -17.14 5.58 -36.14
N SER A 499 -17.17 6.46 -37.16
CA SER A 499 -17.47 6.05 -38.53
C SER A 499 -16.26 5.34 -39.18
N GLY A 500 -16.55 4.46 -40.10
CA GLY A 500 -15.55 3.68 -40.81
C GLY A 500 -14.97 2.51 -39.98
N PRO A 501 -14.12 1.68 -40.58
CA PRO A 501 -13.55 0.51 -39.92
C PRO A 501 -12.48 0.90 -38.90
N VAL A 502 -12.29 0.06 -37.89
CA VAL A 502 -11.09 0.09 -37.04
C VAL A 502 -9.93 -0.52 -37.82
N GLU A 503 -8.88 0.26 -38.01
CA GLU A 503 -7.68 -0.16 -38.74
C GLU A 503 -6.55 -0.55 -37.77
N THR A 504 -5.77 -1.55 -38.13
CA THR A 504 -4.49 -1.87 -37.43
C THR A 504 -3.36 -1.11 -38.09
N VAL A 505 -2.68 -0.29 -37.31
CA VAL A 505 -1.47 0.41 -37.76
C VAL A 505 -0.27 -0.47 -37.39
N PHE A 506 0.64 -0.70 -38.34
CA PHE A 506 1.79 -1.61 -38.19
C PHE A 506 1.36 -3.02 -37.72
N PRO A 507 0.74 -3.84 -38.61
CA PRO A 507 0.17 -5.14 -38.21
C PRO A 507 1.18 -6.11 -37.56
N ASP A 508 2.47 -5.97 -37.89
CA ASP A 508 3.55 -6.81 -37.36
C ASP A 508 4.16 -6.31 -36.06
N LEU A 509 3.88 -5.07 -35.66
CA LEU A 509 4.35 -4.50 -34.40
C LEU A 509 3.50 -5.02 -33.23
N ARG A 510 4.17 -5.58 -32.23
CA ARG A 510 3.55 -6.16 -31.03
C ARG A 510 4.07 -5.48 -29.77
N ASP A 511 3.35 -5.67 -28.69
CA ASP A 511 3.74 -5.27 -27.35
C ASP A 511 4.01 -3.77 -27.20
N VAL A 512 3.21 -2.95 -27.88
CA VAL A 512 3.24 -1.50 -27.76
C VAL A 512 2.49 -1.09 -26.48
N VAL A 513 3.05 -0.15 -25.72
CA VAL A 513 2.41 0.37 -24.50
C VAL A 513 2.09 1.85 -24.55
N GLU A 514 2.66 2.58 -25.51
CA GLU A 514 2.43 4.01 -25.69
C GLU A 514 2.59 4.38 -27.18
N VAL A 515 1.74 5.27 -27.66
CA VAL A 515 1.79 5.78 -29.03
C VAL A 515 1.63 7.30 -29.06
N GLU A 516 2.55 8.00 -29.68
CA GLU A 516 2.52 9.45 -29.85
C GLU A 516 2.69 9.81 -31.33
N PRO A 517 1.62 10.16 -32.04
CA PRO A 517 1.70 10.62 -33.43
C PRO A 517 2.41 11.97 -33.55
N SER A 518 3.16 12.15 -34.60
CA SER A 518 3.72 13.45 -34.93
C SER A 518 2.59 14.44 -35.31
N PRO A 519 2.64 15.67 -34.82
CA PRO A 519 1.73 16.72 -35.27
C PRO A 519 1.90 17.07 -36.75
N VAL A 520 3.01 16.66 -37.36
CA VAL A 520 3.35 16.93 -38.78
C VAL A 520 3.79 15.63 -39.43
N GLY A 521 3.22 15.30 -40.58
CA GLY A 521 3.56 14.09 -41.34
C GLY A 521 2.96 12.82 -40.75
N THR A 522 3.62 11.70 -40.97
CA THR A 522 3.10 10.33 -40.76
C THR A 522 3.90 9.53 -39.72
N ALA A 523 4.95 10.13 -39.18
CA ALA A 523 5.77 9.51 -38.13
C ALA A 523 5.00 9.46 -36.80
N MET A 524 5.34 8.47 -35.98
CA MET A 524 4.93 8.39 -34.59
C MET A 524 6.04 7.80 -33.72
N VAL A 525 6.09 8.20 -32.47
CA VAL A 525 6.93 7.52 -31.48
C VAL A 525 6.10 6.45 -30.81
N VAL A 526 6.66 5.25 -30.71
CA VAL A 526 6.04 4.12 -30.01
C VAL A 526 6.98 3.62 -28.93
N ARG A 527 6.41 3.22 -27.78
CA ARG A 527 7.14 2.59 -26.70
C ARG A 527 6.79 1.10 -26.62
N SER A 528 7.82 0.26 -26.60
CA SER A 528 7.68 -1.19 -26.49
C SER A 528 7.44 -1.62 -25.03
N ALA A 529 6.69 -2.70 -24.83
CA ALA A 529 6.58 -3.39 -23.53
C ALA A 529 7.80 -4.30 -23.25
N GLY A 530 8.61 -4.63 -24.27
CA GLY A 530 9.82 -5.42 -24.12
C GLY A 530 10.93 -4.65 -23.40
N GLY A 531 11.74 -5.36 -22.62
CA GLY A 531 12.81 -4.73 -21.83
C GLY A 531 12.25 -3.74 -20.80
N PHE A 532 12.83 -2.54 -20.76
CA PHE A 532 12.41 -1.46 -19.85
C PHE A 532 11.61 -0.35 -20.56
N GLY A 533 11.08 -0.62 -21.76
CA GLY A 533 10.25 0.32 -22.51
C GLY A 533 11.04 1.19 -23.46
N ASP A 534 11.74 0.58 -24.43
CA ASP A 534 12.48 1.29 -25.45
C ASP A 534 11.58 2.14 -26.36
N LEU A 535 12.10 3.26 -26.84
CA LEU A 535 11.43 4.15 -27.78
C LEU A 535 11.88 3.86 -29.23
N TYR A 536 10.88 3.80 -30.11
CA TYR A 536 11.07 3.63 -31.56
C TYR A 536 10.34 4.74 -32.32
N VAL A 537 10.85 5.07 -33.49
CA VAL A 537 10.10 5.86 -34.48
C VAL A 537 9.53 4.89 -35.51
N ALA A 538 8.21 4.96 -35.67
CA ALA A 538 7.46 4.24 -36.68
C ALA A 538 6.92 5.26 -37.72
N ASP A 539 6.95 4.93 -38.99
CA ASP A 539 6.41 5.79 -40.06
C ASP A 539 5.38 5.01 -40.87
N THR A 540 4.16 5.55 -40.94
CA THR A 540 3.02 4.86 -41.57
C THR A 540 3.09 4.79 -43.07
N ASP A 541 3.76 5.75 -43.74
CA ASP A 541 3.88 5.77 -45.21
C ASP A 541 4.95 4.80 -45.69
N THR A 542 6.06 4.73 -44.97
CA THR A 542 7.19 3.86 -45.34
C THR A 542 7.12 2.49 -44.66
N SER A 543 6.21 2.28 -43.71
CA SER A 543 6.11 1.08 -42.86
C SER A 543 7.45 0.73 -42.18
N THR A 544 8.26 1.74 -41.86
CA THR A 544 9.56 1.58 -41.22
C THR A 544 9.45 1.70 -39.72
N LEU A 545 10.28 0.92 -39.01
CA LEU A 545 10.47 1.00 -37.56
C LEU A 545 11.96 1.09 -37.26
N ARG A 546 12.38 2.11 -36.54
CA ARG A 546 13.77 2.27 -36.13
C ARG A 546 13.86 2.63 -34.64
N PRO A 547 14.90 2.17 -33.92
CA PRO A 547 15.13 2.58 -32.56
C PRO A 547 15.39 4.09 -32.49
N LEU A 548 14.83 4.75 -31.47
CA LEU A 548 15.07 6.14 -31.15
C LEU A 548 15.97 6.25 -29.91
N ASP A 549 15.59 5.63 -28.82
CA ASP A 549 16.39 5.50 -27.60
C ASP A 549 16.13 4.15 -26.93
N VAL A 550 17.20 3.52 -26.47
CA VAL A 550 17.19 2.23 -25.79
C VAL A 550 17.85 2.39 -24.43
N SER A 551 17.18 1.98 -23.38
CA SER A 551 17.67 2.15 -22.01
C SER A 551 17.45 0.88 -21.17
N PRO A 552 18.42 0.51 -20.34
CA PRO A 552 18.24 -0.58 -19.39
C PRO A 552 17.32 -0.23 -18.20
N THR A 553 16.91 1.03 -18.05
CA THR A 553 16.25 1.52 -16.83
C THR A 553 14.83 2.04 -17.05
N GLY A 554 14.36 2.11 -18.28
CA GLY A 554 13.00 2.52 -18.63
C GLY A 554 12.89 3.94 -19.17
N LEU A 555 12.06 4.08 -20.21
CA LEU A 555 11.73 5.32 -20.88
C LEU A 555 10.21 5.47 -20.94
N GLY A 556 9.70 6.69 -21.06
CA GLY A 556 8.25 6.91 -21.21
C GLY A 556 7.86 8.38 -21.38
N GLY A 557 6.55 8.60 -21.56
CA GLY A 557 5.97 9.93 -21.69
C GLY A 557 6.47 10.68 -22.93
N ALA A 558 6.66 9.98 -24.03
CA ALA A 558 7.14 10.60 -25.26
C ALA A 558 6.16 11.64 -25.80
N ARG A 559 6.67 12.81 -26.19
CA ARG A 559 5.92 13.92 -26.80
C ARG A 559 6.71 14.52 -27.94
N ILE A 560 6.10 14.56 -29.12
CA ILE A 560 6.71 15.17 -30.29
C ILE A 560 6.43 16.68 -30.27
N SER A 561 7.46 17.49 -30.61
CA SER A 561 7.31 18.94 -30.70
C SER A 561 6.32 19.35 -31.80
N PRO A 562 5.66 20.53 -31.72
CA PRO A 562 4.69 20.97 -32.70
C PRO A 562 5.24 21.07 -34.14
N ASP A 563 6.54 21.25 -34.31
CA ASP A 563 7.21 21.28 -35.61
C ASP A 563 7.65 19.90 -36.13
N GLY A 564 7.40 18.82 -35.35
CA GLY A 564 7.72 17.44 -35.71
C GLY A 564 9.20 17.07 -35.65
N ARG A 565 10.07 17.95 -35.13
CA ARG A 565 11.54 17.72 -35.18
C ARG A 565 12.13 17.11 -33.92
N TRP A 566 11.50 17.31 -32.77
CA TRP A 566 12.04 16.94 -31.48
C TRP A 566 11.10 16.00 -30.73
N VAL A 567 11.65 15.13 -29.89
CA VAL A 567 10.91 14.28 -28.98
C VAL A 567 11.38 14.58 -27.57
N ALA A 568 10.45 14.98 -26.69
CA ALA A 568 10.65 15.06 -25.27
C ALA A 568 10.16 13.75 -24.62
N TYR A 569 10.90 13.22 -23.67
CA TYR A 569 10.57 11.99 -22.94
C TYR A 569 11.24 12.00 -21.57
N PHE A 570 10.86 11.11 -20.67
CA PHE A 570 11.60 10.90 -19.43
C PHE A 570 12.35 9.55 -19.45
N GLY A 571 13.44 9.49 -18.71
CA GLY A 571 14.26 8.28 -18.56
C GLY A 571 15.19 8.36 -17.36
N ASP A 572 15.74 7.22 -16.94
CA ASP A 572 16.60 7.10 -15.77
C ASP A 572 18.10 7.02 -16.13
N HIS A 573 18.51 7.63 -17.23
CA HIS A 573 19.89 7.58 -17.74
C HIS A 573 20.94 8.14 -16.76
N SER A 574 20.57 9.10 -15.94
CA SER A 574 21.43 9.72 -14.92
C SER A 574 21.39 9.02 -13.56
N GLY A 575 20.62 7.93 -13.44
CA GLY A 575 20.32 7.27 -12.16
C GLY A 575 19.13 7.87 -11.42
N LEU A 576 18.59 9.00 -11.88
CA LEU A 576 17.32 9.60 -11.50
C LEU A 576 16.45 9.73 -12.74
N ARG A 577 15.13 9.75 -12.52
CA ARG A 577 14.19 10.03 -13.60
C ARG A 577 14.26 11.50 -13.98
N GLU A 578 14.69 11.77 -15.22
CA GLU A 578 14.85 13.11 -15.76
C GLU A 578 14.17 13.24 -17.11
N VAL A 579 13.86 14.48 -17.50
CA VAL A 579 13.33 14.81 -18.82
C VAL A 579 14.49 15.05 -19.79
N TYR A 580 14.41 14.42 -20.94
CA TYR A 580 15.35 14.54 -22.05
C TYR A 580 14.63 15.01 -23.31
N VAL A 581 15.38 15.61 -24.22
CA VAL A 581 14.88 15.91 -25.57
C VAL A 581 15.92 15.43 -26.57
N MET A 582 15.47 14.81 -27.66
CA MET A 582 16.33 14.42 -28.76
C MET A 582 15.68 14.72 -30.11
N ALA A 583 16.46 14.74 -31.17
CA ALA A 583 15.90 14.90 -32.53
C ALA A 583 15.08 13.65 -32.90
N LEU A 584 13.94 13.84 -33.56
CA LEU A 584 13.12 12.73 -34.06
C LEU A 584 13.91 11.91 -35.12
N SER A 585 14.88 12.51 -35.80
CA SER A 585 15.81 11.80 -36.69
C SER A 585 16.71 10.81 -35.97
N GLY A 586 16.94 10.96 -34.67
CA GLY A 586 17.87 10.19 -33.88
C GLY A 586 19.27 10.80 -33.79
N ASP A 587 19.52 11.90 -34.47
CA ASP A 587 20.84 12.57 -34.52
C ASP A 587 21.00 13.58 -33.37
N GLY A 588 22.24 13.87 -32.94
CA GLY A 588 22.57 15.04 -32.13
C GLY A 588 22.50 14.85 -30.60
N GLY A 589 22.43 13.63 -30.10
CA GLY A 589 22.47 13.35 -28.67
C GLY A 589 21.14 13.62 -27.97
N ARG A 590 21.14 13.51 -26.63
CA ARG A 590 19.95 13.64 -25.76
C ARG A 590 20.23 14.61 -24.60
N PRO A 591 20.18 15.93 -24.83
CA PRO A 591 20.33 16.88 -23.74
C PRO A 591 19.27 16.70 -22.66
N GLN A 592 19.73 16.72 -21.41
CA GLN A 592 18.88 16.69 -20.23
C GLN A 592 18.24 18.06 -20.01
N ILE A 593 16.93 18.08 -19.80
CA ILE A 593 16.13 19.29 -19.63
C ILE A 593 15.86 19.59 -18.16
N SER A 594 15.48 18.58 -17.38
CA SER A 594 15.26 18.72 -15.95
C SER A 594 16.55 18.51 -15.15
N THR A 595 16.57 18.96 -13.90
CA THR A 595 17.63 18.75 -12.91
C THR A 595 16.96 18.36 -11.60
N ASP A 596 17.56 17.43 -10.86
CA ASP A 596 17.02 16.94 -9.58
C ASP A 596 15.65 16.23 -9.71
N GLY A 597 15.43 15.57 -10.85
CA GLY A 597 14.20 14.85 -11.17
C GLY A 597 13.31 15.56 -12.19
N GLY A 598 12.52 14.77 -12.95
CA GLY A 598 11.57 15.28 -13.93
C GLY A 598 10.81 14.17 -14.62
N SER A 599 9.52 14.43 -14.96
CA SER A 599 8.64 13.46 -15.60
C SER A 599 7.52 14.15 -16.38
N GLU A 600 6.81 13.36 -17.18
CA GLU A 600 5.62 13.77 -17.93
C GLU A 600 5.83 15.06 -18.76
N PRO A 601 6.81 15.11 -19.69
CA PRO A 601 7.01 16.30 -20.50
C PRO A 601 5.83 16.53 -21.46
N ALA A 602 5.49 17.81 -21.73
CA ALA A 602 4.56 18.22 -22.75
C ALA A 602 5.02 19.53 -23.40
N TRP A 603 4.99 19.59 -24.72
CA TRP A 603 5.35 20.80 -25.45
C TRP A 603 4.23 21.84 -25.40
N GLY A 604 4.62 23.10 -25.22
CA GLY A 604 3.75 24.22 -25.53
C GLY A 604 3.54 24.35 -27.04
N PRO A 605 2.40 24.92 -27.46
CA PRO A 605 2.08 25.10 -28.89
C PRO A 605 3.06 26.02 -29.62
N ASP A 606 3.84 26.79 -28.90
CA ASP A 606 4.92 27.66 -29.43
C ASP A 606 6.16 26.87 -29.88
N GLY A 607 6.26 25.57 -29.53
CA GLY A 607 7.43 24.72 -29.79
C GLY A 607 8.72 25.17 -29.11
N LYS A 608 8.63 26.11 -28.16
CA LYS A 608 9.75 26.71 -27.43
C LYS A 608 9.64 26.52 -25.93
N THR A 609 8.46 26.18 -25.43
CA THR A 609 8.21 25.90 -24.03
C THR A 609 7.98 24.41 -23.85
N LEU A 610 8.70 23.80 -22.90
CA LEU A 610 8.47 22.43 -22.47
C LEU A 610 7.99 22.45 -21.02
N TYR A 611 6.80 21.95 -20.77
CA TYR A 611 6.25 21.77 -19.45
C TYR A 611 6.61 20.39 -18.92
N TYR A 612 6.88 20.26 -17.63
CA TYR A 612 7.11 18.99 -16.97
C TYR A 612 6.86 19.10 -15.45
N ARG A 613 6.80 17.97 -14.79
CA ARG A 613 6.57 17.88 -13.34
C ARG A 613 7.86 17.45 -12.66
N ALA A 614 8.29 18.19 -11.65
CA ALA A 614 9.49 17.88 -10.85
C ALA A 614 9.33 18.40 -9.42
N ASN A 615 9.81 17.66 -8.44
CA ASN A 615 9.89 18.09 -7.03
C ASN A 615 8.60 18.68 -6.45
N GLY A 616 7.42 18.17 -6.91
CA GLY A 616 6.11 18.66 -6.49
C GLY A 616 5.70 20.00 -7.04
N VAL A 617 6.33 20.42 -8.14
CA VAL A 617 6.04 21.67 -8.82
C VAL A 617 5.91 21.41 -10.32
N TRP A 618 5.03 22.13 -10.96
CA TRP A 618 4.95 22.23 -12.41
C TRP A 618 5.96 23.24 -12.90
N ILE A 619 6.75 22.87 -13.89
CA ILE A 619 7.85 23.68 -14.41
C ILE A 619 7.64 23.95 -15.89
N ALA A 620 7.88 25.20 -16.30
CA ALA A 620 8.01 25.62 -17.68
C ALA A 620 9.49 25.87 -18.01
N ALA A 621 10.06 25.07 -18.92
CA ALA A 621 11.40 25.28 -19.45
C ALA A 621 11.35 25.95 -20.82
N SER A 622 12.04 27.08 -20.96
CA SER A 622 12.23 27.72 -22.27
C SER A 622 13.37 27.03 -23.02
N ILE A 623 13.09 26.55 -24.21
CA ILE A 623 13.99 25.77 -25.06
C ILE A 623 14.42 26.59 -26.27
N ALA A 624 15.71 26.77 -26.45
CA ALA A 624 16.28 27.30 -27.69
C ALA A 624 16.69 26.14 -28.62
N THR A 625 16.25 26.19 -29.88
CA THR A 625 16.46 25.11 -30.88
C THR A 625 17.26 25.59 -32.11
N THR A 626 18.13 26.58 -31.96
CA THR A 626 18.81 27.21 -33.13
C THR A 626 19.86 26.31 -33.78
N ARG A 627 20.96 25.93 -33.09
CA ARG A 627 22.00 25.02 -33.56
C ARG A 627 22.12 23.80 -32.65
N THR A 628 22.02 24.01 -31.38
CA THR A 628 21.98 22.99 -30.34
C THR A 628 20.81 23.27 -29.45
N LEU A 629 20.14 22.21 -28.97
CA LEU A 629 19.05 22.36 -28.05
C LEU A 629 19.61 22.73 -26.68
N ALA A 630 19.10 23.82 -26.09
CA ALA A 630 19.52 24.30 -24.80
C ALA A 630 18.34 24.87 -23.99
N VAL A 631 18.34 24.60 -22.69
CA VAL A 631 17.43 25.24 -21.75
C VAL A 631 17.94 26.63 -21.42
N THR A 632 17.16 27.66 -21.71
CA THR A 632 17.53 29.06 -21.45
C THR A 632 16.97 29.57 -20.10
N LYS A 633 15.81 29.03 -19.67
CA LYS A 633 15.16 29.41 -18.42
C LYS A 633 14.29 28.28 -17.93
N ARG A 634 14.20 28.11 -16.61
CA ARG A 634 13.17 27.30 -15.93
C ARG A 634 12.34 28.22 -15.02
N THR A 635 11.04 28.00 -14.99
CA THR A 635 10.10 28.81 -14.20
C THR A 635 9.15 27.85 -13.51
N ASP A 636 9.09 27.92 -12.19
CA ASP A 636 8.09 27.23 -11.40
C ASP A 636 6.73 27.90 -11.63
N LEU A 637 5.71 27.10 -11.92
CA LEU A 637 4.37 27.58 -12.17
C LEU A 637 3.50 27.48 -10.92
N PHE A 638 3.21 26.29 -10.46
CA PHE A 638 2.34 26.04 -9.31
C PHE A 638 2.66 24.70 -8.64
N PRO A 639 2.27 24.51 -7.36
CA PRO A 639 2.46 23.24 -6.65
C PRO A 639 1.71 22.09 -7.33
N ASP A 640 2.35 20.93 -7.41
CA ASP A 640 1.78 19.73 -8.02
C ASP A 640 0.87 18.96 -7.03
N GLN A 641 -0.43 19.18 -7.17
CA GLN A 641 -1.48 18.53 -6.38
C GLN A 641 -2.41 17.64 -7.24
N PHE A 642 -2.03 17.38 -8.48
CA PHE A 642 -2.85 16.66 -9.45
C PHE A 642 -2.40 15.21 -9.63
N ARG A 643 -3.29 14.39 -10.22
CA ARG A 643 -2.99 12.99 -10.45
C ARG A 643 -1.76 12.83 -11.35
N TRP A 644 -0.95 11.88 -10.99
CA TRP A 644 0.21 11.45 -11.73
C TRP A 644 0.05 9.98 -12.16
N THR A 645 0.40 9.62 -13.40
CA THR A 645 0.26 8.25 -13.94
C THR A 645 1.56 7.46 -13.96
N GLY A 646 2.70 8.13 -13.89
CA GLY A 646 4.02 7.51 -13.76
C GLY A 646 4.60 6.90 -15.03
N SER A 647 3.81 6.57 -16.02
CA SER A 647 4.26 5.86 -17.23
C SER A 647 4.12 6.67 -18.51
N SER A 648 3.19 7.60 -18.57
CA SER A 648 2.94 8.49 -19.70
C SER A 648 2.37 9.80 -19.20
N ALA A 649 2.36 10.89 -19.98
CA ALA A 649 1.84 12.15 -19.50
C ALA A 649 0.32 12.08 -19.30
N ALA A 650 -0.11 12.33 -18.05
CA ALA A 650 -1.51 12.31 -17.63
C ALA A 650 -2.29 13.56 -18.03
N TYR A 651 -1.66 14.48 -18.73
CA TYR A 651 -2.21 15.79 -19.08
C TYR A 651 -1.83 16.21 -20.50
N ASP A 652 -2.46 17.28 -20.96
CA ASP A 652 -2.11 17.92 -22.20
C ASP A 652 -2.21 19.44 -22.10
N VAL A 653 -1.56 20.16 -23.01
CA VAL A 653 -1.52 21.62 -23.07
C VAL A 653 -2.56 22.11 -24.08
N SER A 654 -3.37 23.09 -23.70
CA SER A 654 -4.35 23.69 -24.59
C SER A 654 -3.68 24.34 -25.81
N ARG A 655 -4.40 24.39 -26.93
CA ARG A 655 -3.89 24.93 -28.20
C ARG A 655 -3.42 26.38 -28.12
N ASP A 656 -4.02 27.19 -27.27
CA ASP A 656 -3.60 28.57 -27.01
C ASP A 656 -2.45 28.68 -25.99
N GLY A 657 -1.99 27.54 -25.45
CA GLY A 657 -0.92 27.44 -24.47
C GLY A 657 -1.25 28.00 -23.09
N ARG A 658 -2.53 28.29 -22.79
CA ARG A 658 -2.93 29.00 -21.55
C ARG A 658 -3.39 28.10 -20.43
N ALA A 659 -3.72 26.86 -20.72
CA ALA A 659 -4.24 25.93 -19.73
C ALA A 659 -3.75 24.49 -19.98
N PHE A 660 -3.82 23.72 -18.93
CA PHE A 660 -3.61 22.27 -18.94
C PHE A 660 -4.94 21.56 -18.72
N VAL A 661 -5.22 20.50 -19.49
CA VAL A 661 -6.27 19.55 -19.15
C VAL A 661 -5.66 18.42 -18.32
N LEU A 662 -6.20 18.15 -17.15
CA LEU A 662 -5.65 17.15 -16.24
C LEU A 662 -6.74 16.57 -15.33
N VAL A 663 -6.41 15.52 -14.59
CA VAL A 663 -7.30 14.90 -13.62
C VAL A 663 -6.97 15.42 -12.23
N GLY A 664 -7.95 16.08 -11.62
CA GLY A 664 -7.88 16.49 -10.23
C GLY A 664 -8.21 15.32 -9.31
N ASP A 665 -7.42 15.12 -8.26
CA ASP A 665 -7.80 14.22 -7.19
C ASP A 665 -8.94 14.83 -6.36
N ALA A 666 -9.73 13.96 -5.80
CA ALA A 666 -10.77 14.38 -4.87
C ALA A 666 -10.11 14.89 -3.59
N THR A 667 -10.20 16.18 -3.31
CA THR A 667 -9.69 16.81 -2.07
C THR A 667 -10.26 16.22 -0.78
N GLU A 668 -11.29 15.37 -0.86
CA GLU A 668 -11.91 14.70 0.30
C GLU A 668 -11.85 13.16 0.27
N GLY A 669 -11.10 12.55 -0.64
CA GLY A 669 -11.11 11.09 -0.82
C GLY A 669 -9.85 10.50 -1.44
N GLY A 670 -8.66 11.08 -1.22
CA GLY A 670 -7.38 10.55 -1.66
C GLY A 670 -7.20 9.07 -1.30
N GLN A 671 -6.22 8.41 -1.86
CA GLN A 671 -5.85 7.04 -1.49
C GLN A 671 -5.81 6.94 0.05
N ARG A 672 -6.69 6.12 0.63
CA ARG A 672 -6.72 5.93 2.08
C ARG A 672 -5.86 4.74 2.43
N LEU A 673 -5.00 4.93 3.40
CA LEU A 673 -4.27 3.85 4.04
C LEU A 673 -5.10 3.35 5.21
N VAL A 674 -5.58 2.13 5.13
CA VAL A 674 -6.49 1.54 6.13
C VAL A 674 -5.73 0.49 6.91
N VAL A 675 -5.81 0.56 8.24
CA VAL A 675 -5.29 -0.45 9.16
C VAL A 675 -6.46 -1.13 9.87
N VAL A 676 -6.42 -2.45 9.96
CA VAL A 676 -7.44 -3.28 10.62
C VAL A 676 -6.76 -4.19 11.62
N THR A 677 -6.89 -3.89 12.90
CA THR A 677 -6.35 -4.77 13.97
C THR A 677 -7.27 -5.98 14.18
N GLY A 678 -6.68 -7.13 14.53
CA GLY A 678 -7.43 -8.37 14.75
C GLY A 678 -8.12 -8.94 13.50
N TRP A 679 -7.60 -8.64 12.32
CA TRP A 679 -8.20 -9.06 11.05
C TRP A 679 -8.19 -10.58 10.83
N LEU A 680 -7.21 -11.32 11.35
CA LEU A 680 -7.19 -12.78 11.21
C LEU A 680 -8.41 -13.46 11.83
N ASP A 681 -9.00 -12.89 12.87
CA ASP A 681 -10.26 -13.42 13.44
C ASP A 681 -11.45 -13.14 12.52
N GLU A 682 -11.46 -11.98 11.85
CA GLU A 682 -12.45 -11.68 10.80
C GLU A 682 -12.30 -12.65 9.62
N LEU A 683 -11.06 -12.90 9.19
CA LEU A 683 -10.76 -13.86 8.12
C LEU A 683 -11.29 -15.25 8.48
N ARG A 684 -10.96 -15.78 9.67
CA ARG A 684 -11.45 -17.10 10.12
C ARG A 684 -12.98 -17.16 10.14
N ALA A 685 -13.65 -16.11 10.61
CA ALA A 685 -15.10 -16.05 10.64
C ALA A 685 -15.71 -16.06 9.23
N ARG A 686 -15.14 -15.30 8.29
CA ARG A 686 -15.59 -15.28 6.88
C ARG A 686 -15.35 -16.61 6.17
N MET A 687 -14.20 -17.22 6.39
CA MET A 687 -13.88 -18.54 5.83
C MET A 687 -14.84 -19.62 6.36
N ALA A 688 -15.15 -19.60 7.65
CA ALA A 688 -16.13 -20.52 8.24
C ALA A 688 -17.57 -20.29 7.73
N ALA A 689 -17.94 -19.05 7.42
CA ALA A 689 -19.24 -18.71 6.83
C ALA A 689 -19.34 -19.13 5.36
N GLY A 690 -18.26 -18.91 4.57
CA GLY A 690 -18.19 -19.27 3.16
C GLY A 690 -18.03 -20.78 2.90
N ALA A 691 -17.64 -21.56 3.91
CA ALA A 691 -17.57 -23.03 3.84
C ALA A 691 -18.91 -23.73 4.13
N ARG A 692 -19.96 -22.99 4.52
CA ARG A 692 -21.31 -23.56 4.66
C ARG A 692 -21.95 -23.64 3.27
N PRO A 693 -22.46 -24.82 2.85
CA PRO A 693 -23.09 -25.02 1.54
C PRO A 693 -24.34 -24.16 1.37
#